data_8adcdeef3e40a9e79bb3cec3f55870c4
#
_entry.id   8adcdeef3e40a9e79bb3cec3f55870c4
#
_cell.length_a   1.000
_cell.length_b   1.000
_cell.length_c   1.000
_cell.angle_alpha   90.00
_cell.angle_beta   90.00
_cell.angle_gamma   90.00
#
_symmetry.space_group_name_H-M   'P 1'
#
loop_
_entity.id
_entity.type
_entity.pdbx_description
1 polymer ?
#
loop_
_entity_poly.entity_id
_entity_poly.type
_entity_poly.pdbx_seq_one_letter_code
_entity_poly.pdbx_strand_id
1 'polypeptide(L)'
;MKKCKVQKLLASLLAASMVLGLTACGGSKEPSAETTNANEEVSEANEEVSEPADDTADEAEETGYVGPDWEALDAMSYDERSDALYDYNLGEFNEYYQVAKEEITDLDKRMALMGVAEAKLLESGVFQPVQSNGGGYAMTRIVPRTGTTTLWGLDEYKWYTYMVTNELLYSEDRAELVSIWGECETADEWNTAAKAFLEEKGYTLNDTYNYEISYQLVTWDVIATSMTSDSYFISCTYTGLLEYDVMNQQQPALAESYEVSDDGLTYTFHIRPGVKWVDQQGREIAEVTADDWVASMQHVADNDGELGYLMTSTDGCGIKNYDAWVNGELSDFSEVGVEAVDDYTLVXTLEAPFPAFLSMMGYGCFAPLNRSFYKSQGGTFSAEGDEYTPGNYGTDPSHIAYCGAYLVTNYTEDNVTSYTANPAYWNPDAINTPNINIYYNDGSDTLRMYNDTKDNNCSACGFNSSALVQAQQDIPEGETESYFDLYHYVSATDGTTFCGWVNVNRATWTNYDDTSVGVSAQTDEDKARTREALSNQNFRLAMAMAFDRGAFNATSVGEDLKYASLRNAYVPGTFQTLENDTTIDINGESVTFKAGTYFGEVVQAQLDADGVPLKVWDPSADDGVGSGDGFDGWYSVENATAYLDAAIAELAQVGVEVSEENPIYIDIPCGSFAEYYANRANAYKQSVEKSLGGKVIVNLVEFDDQTAYTYSYYRISTGNEANFDAAPGTSGWGPDYGDAQTYLDTIQPYGYMCKNIGLY
;
A
#
# COMPACT_ATOMS: atom_id res chain seq x y z
N MET A 1 17.56 -24.37 -17.64
CA MET A 1 17.82 -25.13 -16.41
C MET A 1 18.93 -24.52 -15.55
N LYS A 2 19.22 -23.22 -15.66
CA LYS A 2 20.18 -22.53 -14.77
C LYS A 2 19.52 -21.41 -13.96
N LYS A 3 18.28 -21.00 -14.30
CA LYS A 3 17.54 -19.91 -13.61
C LYS A 3 17.02 -20.27 -12.21
N CYS A 4 16.93 -21.56 -11.88
CA CYS A 4 16.29 -22.02 -10.64
C CYS A 4 17.18 -22.03 -9.38
N LYS A 5 18.45 -21.61 -9.47
CA LYS A 5 19.37 -21.70 -8.32
C LYS A 5 19.71 -20.37 -7.65
N VAL A 6 19.49 -19.26 -8.33
CA VAL A 6 19.80 -17.92 -7.77
C VAL A 6 18.64 -17.39 -6.96
N GLN A 7 17.41 -17.70 -7.36
CA GLN A 7 16.19 -17.29 -6.63
C GLN A 7 16.10 -17.84 -5.20
N LYS A 8 16.78 -18.96 -4.92
CA LYS A 8 16.73 -19.54 -3.56
C LYS A 8 17.60 -18.84 -2.51
N LEU A 9 18.52 -17.97 -2.94
CA LEU A 9 19.39 -17.27 -1.99
C LEU A 9 18.84 -15.89 -1.58
N LEU A 10 17.99 -15.29 -2.42
CA LEU A 10 17.40 -13.97 -2.15
C LEU A 10 16.10 -14.03 -1.34
N ALA A 11 15.41 -15.18 -1.35
CA ALA A 11 14.14 -15.34 -0.63
C ALA A 11 14.26 -15.38 0.90
N SER A 12 15.47 -15.44 1.44
CA SER A 12 15.68 -15.59 2.88
C SER A 12 15.76 -14.27 3.67
N LEU A 13 15.62 -13.11 3.00
CA LEU A 13 15.84 -11.80 3.63
C LEU A 13 14.62 -10.87 3.68
N LEU A 14 13.47 -11.29 3.16
CA LEU A 14 12.32 -10.40 2.94
C LEU A 14 11.25 -10.37 4.06
N ALA A 15 11.53 -10.80 5.28
CA ALA A 15 10.49 -11.01 6.30
C ALA A 15 10.27 -9.86 7.30
N ALA A 16 10.87 -8.69 7.09
CA ALA A 16 10.94 -7.70 8.16
C ALA A 16 9.96 -6.52 8.08
N SER A 17 9.19 -6.38 6.99
CA SER A 17 8.53 -5.10 6.73
C SER A 17 7.08 -4.93 7.20
N MET A 18 6.52 -5.85 7.99
CA MET A 18 5.13 -5.73 8.46
C MET A 18 4.95 -5.75 9.99
N VAL A 19 5.94 -5.28 10.74
CA VAL A 19 5.76 -5.17 12.19
C VAL A 19 5.89 -3.72 12.62
N LEU A 20 4.89 -2.92 12.30
CA LEU A 20 4.66 -1.71 13.07
C LEU A 20 3.95 -2.13 14.35
N GLY A 21 4.73 -2.06 15.39
CA GLY A 21 4.48 -2.57 16.70
C GLY A 21 3.11 -2.39 17.29
N LEU A 22 2.72 -3.40 17.96
CA LEU A 22 1.90 -3.34 19.16
C LEU A 22 1.97 -4.70 19.83
N THR A 23 2.90 -4.86 20.73
CA THR A 23 2.86 -5.94 21.70
C THR A 23 2.14 -5.42 22.96
N ALA A 24 0.96 -5.91 23.20
CA ALA A 24 0.25 -5.62 24.45
C ALA A 24 -0.02 -6.91 25.19
N CYS A 25 0.56 -7.04 26.35
CA CYS A 25 0.20 -8.04 27.34
C CYS A 25 -0.42 -7.37 28.55
N GLY A 26 -1.61 -7.76 28.92
CA GLY A 26 -2.18 -7.31 30.19
C GLY A 26 -3.42 -8.08 30.57
N GLY A 27 -3.31 -8.86 31.61
CA GLY A 27 -4.32 -9.77 32.08
C GLY A 27 -5.56 -9.13 32.73
N SER A 28 -6.62 -9.79 32.52
CA SER A 28 -8.01 -9.53 32.83
C SER A 28 -8.41 -9.38 34.28
N LYS A 29 -9.45 -8.58 34.53
CA LYS A 29 -10.50 -8.88 35.51
C LYS A 29 -11.79 -8.16 35.11
N GLU A 30 -12.85 -8.93 34.96
CA GLU A 30 -14.21 -8.44 34.70
C GLU A 30 -14.83 -7.72 35.88
N PRO A 31 -15.70 -6.74 35.65
CA PRO A 31 -16.83 -6.50 36.53
C PRO A 31 -18.15 -6.56 35.78
N SER A 32 -19.12 -7.18 36.42
CA SER A 32 -20.49 -7.38 35.95
C SER A 32 -21.30 -6.07 35.93
N ALA A 33 -22.03 -5.86 34.86
CA ALA A 33 -22.95 -4.72 34.72
C ALA A 33 -24.42 -5.17 34.76
N GLU A 34 -25.20 -4.45 35.54
CA GLU A 34 -26.65 -4.59 35.62
C GLU A 34 -27.35 -3.80 34.51
N THR A 35 -28.33 -4.45 33.91
CA THR A 35 -29.21 -3.87 32.88
C THR A 35 -30.31 -3.00 33.45
N THR A 36 -30.61 -1.88 32.84
CA THR A 36 -31.89 -1.18 32.98
C THR A 36 -32.51 -0.94 31.61
N ASN A 37 -33.71 -1.48 31.45
CA ASN A 37 -34.55 -1.26 30.26
C ASN A 37 -35.29 0.05 30.30
N ALA A 38 -35.36 0.73 29.17
CA ALA A 38 -36.39 1.74 28.94
C ALA A 38 -37.01 1.53 27.54
N ASN A 39 -38.27 1.20 27.53
CA ASN A 39 -39.11 1.13 26.33
C ASN A 39 -39.62 2.52 25.94
N GLU A 40 -39.60 2.82 24.66
CA GLU A 40 -40.50 3.82 24.08
C GLU A 40 -41.16 3.26 22.81
N GLU A 41 -42.48 3.33 22.81
CA GLU A 41 -43.37 2.87 21.71
C GLU A 41 -43.46 3.98 20.64
N VAL A 42 -43.39 3.58 19.37
CA VAL A 42 -43.78 4.45 18.24
C VAL A 42 -44.84 3.71 17.40
N SER A 43 -45.91 4.43 17.14
CA SER A 43 -47.17 3.95 16.53
C SER A 43 -47.06 3.76 15.00
N GLU A 44 -47.74 2.72 14.54
CA GLU A 44 -47.97 2.41 13.14
C GLU A 44 -48.91 3.39 12.42
N ALA A 45 -48.61 3.70 11.17
CA ALA A 45 -49.55 4.29 10.23
C ALA A 45 -49.59 3.41 8.96
N ASN A 46 -50.74 2.83 8.70
CA ASN A 46 -51.04 2.06 7.48
C ASN A 46 -51.33 2.99 6.31
N GLU A 47 -50.69 2.71 5.15
CA GLU A 47 -51.20 3.18 3.86
C GLU A 47 -51.36 1.99 2.90
N GLU A 48 -52.57 1.92 2.31
CA GLU A 48 -52.94 0.89 1.33
C GLU A 48 -52.29 1.11 -0.02
N VAL A 49 -51.69 0.08 -0.58
CA VAL A 49 -51.17 0.07 -1.94
C VAL A 49 -52.10 -0.73 -2.85
N SER A 50 -52.55 -0.10 -3.93
CA SER A 50 -53.37 -0.74 -4.96
C SER A 50 -52.51 -1.52 -5.96
N GLU A 51 -52.96 -2.71 -6.33
CA GLU A 51 -52.34 -3.56 -7.35
C GLU A 51 -52.48 -2.97 -8.75
N PRO A 52 -51.45 -3.07 -9.60
CA PRO A 52 -51.59 -2.93 -11.04
C PRO A 52 -51.61 -4.27 -11.75
N ALA A 53 -52.28 -4.28 -12.88
CA ALA A 53 -52.66 -5.44 -13.64
C ALA A 53 -51.52 -6.07 -14.44
N ASP A 54 -51.68 -7.38 -14.56
CA ASP A 54 -51.03 -8.36 -15.44
C ASP A 54 -50.75 -7.86 -16.87
N ASP A 55 -49.46 -7.96 -17.30
CA ASP A 55 -49.19 -8.09 -18.72
C ASP A 55 -47.87 -8.86 -19.00
N THR A 56 -48.03 -9.97 -19.61
CA THR A 56 -47.13 -10.81 -20.40
C THR A 56 -45.65 -10.85 -20.03
N ALA A 57 -45.29 -11.88 -19.26
CA ALA A 57 -43.93 -12.33 -19.09
C ALA A 57 -43.35 -12.88 -20.39
N ASP A 58 -42.27 -12.29 -20.90
CA ASP A 58 -41.31 -13.04 -21.71
C ASP A 58 -40.65 -14.07 -20.77
N GLU A 59 -40.70 -15.32 -21.14
CA GLU A 59 -39.96 -16.38 -20.46
C GLU A 59 -38.46 -16.16 -20.69
N ALA A 60 -37.80 -15.48 -19.74
CA ALA A 60 -36.36 -15.59 -19.63
C ALA A 60 -36.07 -17.05 -19.30
N GLU A 61 -35.29 -17.73 -20.11
CA GLU A 61 -34.74 -19.04 -19.77
C GLU A 61 -33.97 -18.85 -18.44
N GLU A 62 -34.45 -19.45 -17.36
CA GLU A 62 -33.67 -19.57 -16.12
C GLU A 62 -32.47 -20.46 -16.44
N THR A 63 -31.35 -19.85 -16.83
CA THR A 63 -30.07 -20.55 -16.83
C THR A 63 -29.69 -20.71 -15.36
N GLY A 64 -29.76 -21.92 -14.83
CA GLY A 64 -29.36 -22.22 -13.46
C GLY A 64 -27.86 -21.93 -13.28
N TYR A 65 -27.45 -21.72 -12.01
CA TYR A 65 -26.04 -21.52 -11.67
C TYR A 65 -25.19 -22.66 -12.23
N VAL A 66 -24.08 -22.32 -12.87
CA VAL A 66 -23.10 -23.27 -13.40
C VAL A 66 -21.73 -22.88 -12.83
N GLY A 67 -21.23 -23.65 -11.91
CA GLY A 67 -19.89 -23.47 -11.36
C GLY A 67 -18.79 -23.81 -12.37
N PRO A 68 -17.53 -23.62 -12.02
CA PRO A 68 -16.41 -24.01 -12.90
C PRO A 68 -16.41 -25.51 -13.20
N ASP A 69 -16.01 -25.89 -14.40
CA ASP A 69 -15.87 -27.31 -14.80
C ASP A 69 -14.56 -27.86 -14.21
N TRP A 70 -14.62 -28.27 -12.92
CA TRP A 70 -13.44 -28.75 -12.19
C TRP A 70 -12.82 -30.00 -12.83
N GLU A 71 -13.61 -30.84 -13.52
CA GLU A 71 -13.05 -32.02 -14.23
C GLU A 71 -12.11 -31.56 -15.37
N ALA A 72 -12.54 -30.53 -16.11
CA ALA A 72 -11.72 -29.94 -17.18
C ALA A 72 -10.52 -29.18 -16.56
N LEU A 73 -10.74 -28.36 -15.54
CA LEU A 73 -9.72 -27.53 -14.90
C LEU A 73 -8.62 -28.37 -14.23
N ASP A 74 -8.99 -29.47 -13.56
CA ASP A 74 -8.02 -30.37 -12.91
C ASP A 74 -7.14 -31.13 -13.93
N ALA A 75 -7.54 -31.17 -15.20
CA ALA A 75 -6.74 -31.77 -16.28
C ALA A 75 -5.72 -30.79 -16.90
N MET A 76 -5.84 -29.52 -16.60
CA MET A 76 -4.96 -28.45 -17.11
C MET A 76 -3.68 -28.32 -16.28
N SER A 77 -2.65 -27.69 -16.87
CA SER A 77 -1.51 -27.20 -16.09
C SER A 77 -2.00 -26.12 -15.11
N TYR A 78 -1.16 -25.79 -14.12
CA TYR A 78 -1.52 -24.73 -13.15
C TYR A 78 -1.76 -23.40 -13.86
N ASP A 79 -0.90 -23.04 -14.82
CA ASP A 79 -1.00 -21.77 -15.54
C ASP A 79 -2.28 -21.70 -16.39
N GLU A 80 -2.58 -22.75 -17.17
CA GLU A 80 -3.83 -22.82 -17.98
C GLU A 80 -5.08 -22.75 -17.09
N ARG A 81 -5.00 -23.38 -15.91
CA ARG A 81 -6.11 -23.33 -14.93
C ARG A 81 -6.22 -21.92 -14.32
N SER A 82 -5.08 -21.27 -14.05
CA SER A 82 -5.07 -19.88 -13.55
C SER A 82 -5.71 -18.92 -14.56
N ASP A 83 -5.38 -19.02 -15.85
CA ASP A 83 -6.01 -18.22 -16.91
C ASP A 83 -7.52 -18.41 -16.91
N ALA A 84 -7.98 -19.67 -16.90
CA ALA A 84 -9.42 -19.99 -16.93
C ALA A 84 -10.15 -19.46 -15.69
N LEU A 85 -9.53 -19.56 -14.51
CA LEU A 85 -10.12 -19.07 -13.25
C LEU A 85 -10.03 -17.55 -13.14
N TYR A 86 -9.01 -16.94 -13.72
CA TYR A 86 -8.93 -15.49 -13.85
C TYR A 86 -10.12 -14.98 -14.67
N ASP A 87 -10.32 -15.52 -15.88
CA ASP A 87 -11.43 -15.13 -16.75
C ASP A 87 -12.79 -15.34 -16.06
N TYR A 88 -12.94 -16.46 -15.35
CA TYR A 88 -14.19 -16.77 -14.63
C TYR A 88 -14.47 -15.77 -13.51
N ASN A 89 -13.46 -15.36 -12.72
CA ASN A 89 -13.66 -14.56 -11.51
C ASN A 89 -13.47 -13.05 -11.76
N LEU A 90 -12.61 -12.66 -12.69
CA LEU A 90 -12.14 -11.28 -12.90
C LEU A 90 -12.24 -10.81 -14.35
N GLY A 91 -12.83 -11.62 -15.23
CA GLY A 91 -12.95 -11.25 -16.66
C GLY A 91 -13.68 -9.93 -16.85
N GLU A 92 -14.77 -9.69 -16.12
CA GLU A 92 -15.52 -8.42 -16.19
C GLU A 92 -14.65 -7.24 -15.75
N PHE A 93 -13.96 -7.35 -14.61
CA PHE A 93 -13.01 -6.33 -14.15
C PHE A 93 -11.99 -6.02 -15.27
N ASN A 94 -11.39 -7.07 -15.81
CA ASN A 94 -10.34 -6.90 -16.83
C ASN A 94 -10.84 -6.20 -18.09
N GLU A 95 -12.07 -6.51 -18.54
CA GLU A 95 -12.68 -5.82 -19.69
C GLU A 95 -12.75 -4.30 -19.46
N TYR A 96 -13.26 -3.88 -18.29
CA TYR A 96 -13.37 -2.45 -17.95
C TYR A 96 -11.99 -1.83 -17.75
N TYR A 97 -11.09 -2.54 -17.07
CA TYR A 97 -9.74 -2.07 -16.81
C TYR A 97 -8.95 -1.80 -18.11
N GLN A 98 -9.03 -2.72 -19.09
CA GLN A 98 -8.33 -2.52 -20.37
C GLN A 98 -8.87 -1.31 -21.13
N VAL A 99 -10.19 -1.08 -21.09
CA VAL A 99 -10.80 0.13 -21.70
C VAL A 99 -10.28 1.40 -21.02
N ALA A 100 -10.19 1.39 -19.69
CA ALA A 100 -9.66 2.51 -18.91
C ALA A 100 -8.17 2.74 -19.20
N LYS A 101 -7.39 1.67 -19.24
CA LYS A 101 -5.95 1.69 -19.51
C LYS A 101 -5.63 2.28 -20.90
N GLU A 102 -6.46 1.99 -21.90
CA GLU A 102 -6.30 2.50 -23.27
C GLU A 102 -6.70 3.99 -23.42
N GLU A 103 -7.45 4.58 -22.47
CA GLU A 103 -7.79 6.01 -22.50
C GLU A 103 -6.59 6.82 -22.00
N ILE A 104 -5.82 7.37 -22.91
CA ILE A 104 -4.56 8.09 -22.62
C ILE A 104 -4.63 9.57 -23.00
N THR A 105 -5.78 10.03 -23.54
CA THR A 105 -5.93 11.39 -24.06
C THR A 105 -6.81 12.27 -23.16
N ASP A 106 -7.81 11.68 -22.55
CA ASP A 106 -8.74 12.36 -21.65
C ASP A 106 -8.56 11.77 -20.25
N LEU A 107 -7.71 12.40 -19.43
CA LEU A 107 -7.32 11.87 -18.12
C LEU A 107 -8.47 11.88 -17.11
N ASP A 108 -9.42 12.81 -17.23
CA ASP A 108 -10.64 12.80 -16.44
C ASP A 108 -11.50 11.58 -16.77
N LYS A 109 -11.65 11.30 -18.06
CA LYS A 109 -12.40 10.13 -18.52
C LYS A 109 -11.68 8.84 -18.11
N ARG A 110 -10.34 8.79 -18.22
CA ARG A 110 -9.52 7.67 -17.75
C ARG A 110 -9.78 7.40 -16.27
N MET A 111 -9.67 8.42 -15.43
CA MET A 111 -9.93 8.31 -13.98
C MET A 111 -11.33 7.73 -13.72
N ALA A 112 -12.34 8.26 -14.40
CA ALA A 112 -13.72 7.79 -14.23
C ALA A 112 -13.89 6.32 -14.66
N LEU A 113 -13.26 5.92 -15.78
CA LEU A 113 -13.28 4.52 -16.24
C LEU A 113 -12.52 3.59 -15.29
N MET A 114 -11.40 4.04 -14.71
CA MET A 114 -10.68 3.27 -13.67
C MET A 114 -11.58 3.05 -12.45
N GLY A 115 -12.39 4.06 -12.06
CA GLY A 115 -13.36 3.92 -10.97
C GLY A 115 -14.42 2.86 -11.27
N VAL A 116 -14.90 2.80 -12.53
CA VAL A 116 -15.83 1.73 -12.95
C VAL A 116 -15.15 0.35 -12.85
N ALA A 117 -13.92 0.24 -13.34
CA ALA A 117 -13.16 -1.02 -13.28
C ALA A 117 -12.97 -1.46 -11.82
N GLU A 118 -12.64 -0.53 -10.92
CA GLU A 118 -12.50 -0.87 -9.50
C GLU A 118 -13.83 -1.38 -8.92
N ALA A 119 -14.95 -0.77 -9.25
CA ALA A 119 -16.26 -1.27 -8.77
C ALA A 119 -16.45 -2.74 -9.17
N LYS A 120 -16.14 -3.09 -10.44
CA LYS A 120 -16.23 -4.48 -10.93
C LYS A 120 -15.26 -5.42 -10.18
N LEU A 121 -14.07 -4.91 -9.83
CA LEU A 121 -13.11 -5.66 -9.02
C LEU A 121 -13.66 -5.94 -7.61
N LEU A 122 -14.23 -4.93 -6.94
CA LEU A 122 -14.80 -5.07 -5.60
C LEU A 122 -16.01 -6.04 -5.59
N GLU A 123 -16.87 -5.95 -6.61
CA GLU A 123 -18.03 -6.86 -6.78
C GLU A 123 -17.62 -8.32 -6.91
N SER A 124 -16.43 -8.60 -7.46
CA SER A 124 -15.97 -9.99 -7.63
C SER A 124 -15.84 -10.73 -6.29
N GLY A 125 -15.57 -10.00 -5.21
CA GLY A 125 -15.36 -10.56 -3.87
C GLY A 125 -14.10 -11.41 -3.73
N VAL A 126 -13.18 -11.41 -4.71
CA VAL A 126 -11.93 -12.19 -4.61
C VAL A 126 -10.98 -11.56 -3.59
N PHE A 127 -11.19 -10.28 -3.28
CA PHE A 127 -10.51 -9.64 -2.16
C PHE A 127 -11.41 -8.56 -1.55
N GLN A 128 -10.99 -8.05 -0.40
CA GLN A 128 -11.70 -7.01 0.33
C GLN A 128 -10.68 -6.02 0.88
N PRO A 129 -10.75 -4.73 0.54
CA PRO A 129 -9.95 -3.73 1.24
C PRO A 129 -10.27 -3.76 2.74
N VAL A 130 -9.25 -3.66 3.59
CA VAL A 130 -9.43 -3.76 5.06
C VAL A 130 -8.98 -2.49 5.75
N GLN A 131 -7.72 -2.09 5.59
CA GLN A 131 -7.17 -0.96 6.34
C GLN A 131 -5.96 -0.36 5.63
N SER A 132 -5.60 0.87 6.03
CA SER A 132 -4.32 1.48 5.68
C SER A 132 -3.41 1.54 6.92
N ASN A 133 -2.20 2.08 6.79
CA ASN A 133 -1.37 2.49 7.92
C ASN A 133 -1.95 3.77 8.54
N GLY A 134 -1.54 4.10 9.76
CA GLY A 134 -2.00 5.30 10.46
C GLY A 134 -3.30 5.09 11.21
N GLY A 135 -4.03 6.17 11.45
CA GLY A 135 -5.31 6.13 12.15
C GLY A 135 -5.21 5.82 13.65
N GLY A 136 -4.02 5.92 14.23
CA GLY A 136 -3.78 5.68 15.64
C GLY A 136 -3.43 6.96 16.40
N TYR A 137 -3.58 6.93 17.71
CA TYR A 137 -3.13 8.04 18.57
C TYR A 137 -1.59 8.15 18.54
N ALA A 138 -1.10 9.39 18.56
CA ALA A 138 0.34 9.69 18.53
C ALA A 138 0.62 11.02 19.26
N MET A 139 1.90 11.28 19.57
CA MET A 139 2.39 12.60 20.01
C MET A 139 3.70 12.91 19.30
N THR A 140 4.01 14.21 19.11
CA THR A 140 5.11 14.59 18.22
C THR A 140 5.73 15.95 18.54
N ARG A 141 7.00 16.12 18.13
CA ARG A 141 7.73 17.39 18.01
C ARG A 141 7.84 17.83 16.55
N ILE A 142 7.38 17.01 15.62
CA ILE A 142 7.44 17.32 14.19
C ILE A 142 6.29 18.26 13.84
N VAL A 143 6.62 19.42 13.28
CA VAL A 143 5.62 20.39 12.81
C VAL A 143 4.84 19.74 11.64
N PRO A 144 3.51 19.67 11.73
CA PRO A 144 2.73 19.01 10.68
C PRO A 144 2.95 19.68 9.32
N ARG A 145 2.84 18.90 8.25
CA ARG A 145 2.94 19.42 6.87
C ARG A 145 4.31 20.05 6.55
N THR A 146 5.38 19.70 7.25
CA THR A 146 6.75 20.11 6.89
C THR A 146 7.50 19.03 6.10
N GLY A 147 6.87 17.89 5.84
CA GLY A 147 7.23 16.95 4.78
C GLY A 147 6.09 16.85 3.78
N THR A 148 6.34 16.37 2.59
CA THR A 148 5.27 16.08 1.63
C THR A 148 4.34 15.00 2.19
N THR A 149 3.07 15.07 1.85
CA THR A 149 2.07 14.06 2.18
C THR A 149 1.46 13.46 0.90
N THR A 150 2.20 13.53 -0.21
CA THR A 150 1.86 12.83 -1.46
C THR A 150 1.73 11.34 -1.17
N LEU A 151 0.67 10.73 -1.69
CA LEU A 151 0.35 9.33 -1.37
C LEU A 151 1.26 8.33 -2.09
N TRP A 152 2.04 8.78 -3.10
CA TRP A 152 2.87 7.91 -3.94
C TRP A 152 4.33 8.39 -3.97
N GLY A 153 5.22 7.49 -4.35
CA GLY A 153 6.64 7.78 -4.49
C GLY A 153 7.41 7.64 -3.18
N LEU A 154 8.60 8.22 -3.11
CA LEU A 154 9.51 8.12 -1.95
C LEU A 154 9.85 9.47 -1.31
N ASP A 155 9.23 10.56 -1.76
CA ASP A 155 9.59 11.91 -1.28
C ASP A 155 9.23 12.11 0.20
N GLU A 156 8.26 11.38 0.73
CA GLU A 156 7.90 11.44 2.16
C GLU A 156 9.06 11.00 3.08
N TYR A 157 10.00 10.21 2.56
CA TYR A 157 11.18 9.74 3.32
C TYR A 157 12.40 10.67 3.16
N LYS A 158 12.23 11.80 2.47
CA LYS A 158 13.28 12.84 2.30
C LYS A 158 13.05 13.94 3.34
N TRP A 159 13.52 13.74 4.55
CA TRP A 159 13.15 14.50 5.76
C TRP A 159 13.82 15.87 5.89
N TYR A 160 14.49 16.37 4.84
CA TYR A 160 15.26 17.61 4.91
C TYR A 160 14.39 18.85 5.17
N THR A 161 13.12 18.82 4.76
CA THR A 161 12.18 19.92 4.96
C THR A 161 11.54 19.91 6.37
N TYR A 162 11.66 18.81 7.13
CA TYR A 162 11.03 18.70 8.45
C TYR A 162 11.49 19.83 9.37
N MET A 163 10.55 20.38 10.12
CA MET A 163 10.82 21.24 11.27
C MET A 163 10.52 20.44 12.52
N VAL A 164 11.49 20.33 13.42
CA VAL A 164 11.35 19.61 14.68
C VAL A 164 11.49 20.62 15.82
N THR A 165 10.61 20.57 16.81
CA THR A 165 10.68 21.45 18.00
C THR A 165 11.37 20.72 19.16
N ASN A 166 11.94 21.47 20.11
CA ASN A 166 12.47 20.91 21.36
C ASN A 166 11.34 20.51 22.31
N GLU A 167 10.20 21.16 22.19
CA GLU A 167 9.00 20.94 23.00
C GLU A 167 8.03 20.02 22.24
N LEU A 168 7.23 19.22 22.97
CA LEU A 168 6.10 18.50 22.34
C LEU A 168 5.05 19.52 21.89
N LEU A 169 4.47 19.29 20.71
CA LEU A 169 3.41 20.16 20.18
C LEU A 169 2.09 19.88 20.91
N TYR A 170 1.49 20.91 21.50
CA TYR A 170 0.14 20.79 22.04
C TYR A 170 -0.84 20.43 20.93
N SER A 171 -1.84 19.61 21.26
CA SER A 171 -2.88 19.15 20.32
C SER A 171 -3.54 20.33 19.56
N GLU A 172 -3.87 21.41 20.31
CA GLU A 172 -4.51 22.60 19.75
C GLU A 172 -3.57 23.36 18.77
N ASP A 173 -2.31 23.51 19.15
CA ASP A 173 -1.31 24.20 18.33
C ASP A 173 -1.03 23.44 17.05
N ARG A 174 -0.97 22.10 17.14
CA ARG A 174 -0.81 21.24 15.97
C ARG A 174 -1.98 21.40 15.00
N ALA A 175 -3.21 21.42 15.52
CA ALA A 175 -4.42 21.61 14.70
C ALA A 175 -4.42 23.00 14.03
N GLU A 176 -4.00 24.04 14.78
CA GLU A 176 -3.89 25.41 14.26
C GLU A 176 -2.84 25.48 13.12
N LEU A 177 -1.69 24.81 13.29
CA LEU A 177 -0.66 24.72 12.24
C LEU A 177 -1.19 24.07 10.95
N VAL A 178 -1.98 22.98 11.06
CA VAL A 178 -2.62 22.34 9.90
C VAL A 178 -3.59 23.32 9.20
N SER A 179 -4.35 24.09 9.98
CA SER A 179 -5.26 25.11 9.42
C SER A 179 -4.49 26.20 8.66
N ILE A 180 -3.39 26.69 9.25
CA ILE A 180 -2.52 27.72 8.62
C ILE A 180 -1.93 27.17 7.30
N TRP A 181 -1.47 25.90 7.29
CA TRP A 181 -0.98 25.26 6.06
C TRP A 181 -2.05 25.30 4.95
N GLY A 182 -3.28 24.99 5.30
CA GLY A 182 -4.41 25.00 4.36
C GLY A 182 -4.73 26.37 3.77
N GLU A 183 -4.23 27.48 4.37
CA GLU A 183 -4.39 28.83 3.87
C GLU A 183 -3.21 29.30 2.98
N CYS A 184 -2.12 28.50 2.93
CA CYS A 184 -0.91 28.83 2.14
C CYS A 184 -1.03 28.28 0.72
N GLU A 185 -0.46 29.02 -0.25
CA GLU A 185 -0.44 28.60 -1.65
C GLU A 185 0.92 28.02 -2.07
N THR A 186 1.98 28.31 -1.29
CA THR A 186 3.35 27.89 -1.64
C THR A 186 4.11 27.38 -0.42
N ALA A 187 5.11 26.54 -0.65
CA ALA A 187 6.01 26.04 0.39
C ALA A 187 6.72 27.17 1.15
N ASP A 188 7.10 28.26 0.47
CA ASP A 188 7.75 29.41 1.12
C ASP A 188 6.80 30.17 2.06
N GLU A 189 5.53 30.33 1.66
CA GLU A 189 4.50 30.91 2.54
C GLU A 189 4.31 30.06 3.78
N TRP A 190 4.14 28.75 3.59
CA TRP A 190 3.99 27.80 4.70
C TRP A 190 5.21 27.84 5.64
N ASN A 191 6.42 27.72 5.10
CA ASN A 191 7.65 27.76 5.92
C ASN A 191 7.74 29.03 6.75
N THR A 192 7.36 30.18 6.17
CA THR A 192 7.36 31.47 6.87
C THR A 192 6.31 31.51 7.96
N ALA A 193 5.07 31.09 7.65
CA ALA A 193 3.95 31.10 8.59
C ALA A 193 4.20 30.14 9.77
N ALA A 194 4.69 28.94 9.48
CA ALA A 194 5.02 27.94 10.52
C ALA A 194 6.05 28.47 11.50
N LYS A 195 7.17 29.03 10.98
CA LYS A 195 8.24 29.59 11.83
C LYS A 195 7.71 30.76 12.69
N ALA A 196 6.89 31.64 12.12
CA ALA A 196 6.27 32.76 12.86
C ALA A 196 5.35 32.26 13.98
N PHE A 197 4.52 31.26 13.69
CA PHE A 197 3.63 30.64 14.67
C PHE A 197 4.43 30.05 15.85
N LEU A 198 5.46 29.25 15.52
CA LEU A 198 6.30 28.62 16.54
C LEU A 198 6.94 29.66 17.46
N GLU A 199 7.48 30.75 16.88
CA GLU A 199 8.08 31.86 17.64
C GLU A 199 7.03 32.52 18.55
N GLU A 200 5.82 32.81 18.02
CA GLU A 200 4.73 33.42 18.79
C GLU A 200 4.32 32.57 19.98
N LYS A 201 4.23 31.25 19.79
CA LYS A 201 3.82 30.29 20.84
C LYS A 201 4.97 29.93 21.79
N GLY A 202 6.19 30.29 21.45
CA GLY A 202 7.39 30.06 22.31
C GLY A 202 8.08 28.73 22.10
N TYR A 203 7.76 28.02 21.01
CA TYR A 203 8.48 26.79 20.62
C TYR A 203 9.87 27.17 20.11
N THR A 204 10.82 26.23 20.29
CA THR A 204 12.19 26.41 19.78
C THR A 204 12.53 25.27 18.83
N LEU A 205 13.18 25.59 17.70
CA LEU A 205 13.55 24.56 16.72
C LEU A 205 14.74 23.74 17.21
N ASN A 206 14.66 22.44 16.94
CA ASN A 206 15.72 21.46 17.13
C ASN A 206 16.43 21.24 15.77
N ASP A 207 17.74 21.09 15.79
CA ASP A 207 18.52 20.81 14.57
C ASP A 207 18.63 19.30 14.25
N THR A 208 17.93 18.46 15.01
CA THR A 208 18.06 17.01 14.92
C THR A 208 16.70 16.34 14.89
N TYR A 209 16.48 15.49 13.88
CA TYR A 209 15.34 14.57 13.80
C TYR A 209 15.81 13.20 14.33
N ASN A 210 15.15 12.73 15.38
CA ASN A 210 15.41 11.41 15.97
C ASN A 210 14.20 10.51 15.69
N TYR A 211 14.44 9.34 15.10
CA TYR A 211 13.39 8.40 14.72
C TYR A 211 13.76 7.00 15.21
N GLU A 212 12.76 6.20 15.59
CA GLU A 212 12.96 4.80 15.97
C GLU A 212 12.26 3.90 14.95
N ILE A 213 12.92 2.81 14.57
CA ILE A 213 12.44 1.87 13.55
C ILE A 213 12.76 0.43 13.99
N SER A 214 11.85 -0.50 13.68
CA SER A 214 12.02 -1.93 14.01
C SER A 214 12.55 -2.76 12.84
N TYR A 215 12.91 -2.11 11.74
CA TYR A 215 13.43 -2.78 10.53
C TYR A 215 14.94 -2.71 10.47
N GLN A 216 15.51 -3.66 9.75
CA GLN A 216 16.92 -3.63 9.36
C GLN A 216 17.00 -3.35 7.87
N LEU A 217 17.96 -2.54 7.48
CA LEU A 217 18.26 -2.25 6.08
C LEU A 217 18.82 -3.50 5.40
N VAL A 218 18.32 -3.82 4.22
CA VAL A 218 18.80 -4.94 3.41
C VAL A 218 19.88 -4.49 2.43
N THR A 219 19.69 -3.33 1.79
CA THR A 219 20.64 -2.80 0.81
C THR A 219 20.67 -1.26 0.85
N TRP A 220 21.83 -0.68 0.53
CA TRP A 220 21.98 0.76 0.28
C TRP A 220 21.78 1.11 -1.19
N ASP A 221 21.51 0.13 -2.05
CA ASP A 221 21.31 0.33 -3.48
C ASP A 221 19.83 0.63 -3.74
N VAL A 222 19.51 1.90 -3.97
CA VAL A 222 18.11 2.38 -4.10
C VAL A 222 17.36 1.71 -5.25
N ILE A 223 18.04 1.30 -6.30
CA ILE A 223 17.37 0.69 -7.46
C ILE A 223 17.29 -0.84 -7.37
N ALA A 224 17.81 -1.42 -6.30
CA ALA A 224 17.81 -2.87 -6.08
C ALA A 224 16.79 -3.32 -5.01
N THR A 225 15.87 -2.43 -4.60
CA THR A 225 14.88 -2.72 -3.57
C THR A 225 13.55 -2.02 -3.83
N SER A 226 12.46 -2.71 -3.59
CA SER A 226 11.09 -2.15 -3.54
C SER A 226 10.60 -1.99 -2.09
N MET A 227 11.45 -2.27 -1.11
CA MET A 227 11.03 -2.33 0.30
C MET A 227 10.96 -0.94 0.92
N THR A 228 9.80 -0.58 1.45
CA THR A 228 9.59 0.64 2.24
C THR A 228 10.60 0.75 3.41
N SER A 229 10.93 -0.39 4.05
CA SER A 229 11.90 -0.42 5.15
C SER A 229 13.28 0.12 4.72
N ASP A 230 13.73 -0.18 3.51
CA ASP A 230 15.00 0.34 2.98
C ASP A 230 14.88 1.83 2.63
N SER A 231 13.72 2.25 2.12
CA SER A 231 13.47 3.66 1.73
C SER A 231 13.70 4.64 2.89
N TYR A 232 13.39 4.24 4.13
CA TYR A 232 13.69 5.05 5.32
C TYR A 232 15.18 5.41 5.44
N PHE A 233 16.05 4.56 4.93
CA PHE A 233 17.51 4.76 5.05
C PHE A 233 18.10 5.44 3.82
N ILE A 234 17.61 5.12 2.64
CA ILE A 234 18.31 5.48 1.38
C ILE A 234 17.76 6.73 0.70
N SER A 235 16.46 7.07 0.90
CA SER A 235 15.82 8.16 0.14
C SER A 235 16.48 9.52 0.35
N CYS A 236 17.10 9.76 1.51
CA CYS A 236 17.82 11.01 1.82
C CYS A 236 19.19 11.10 1.14
N THR A 237 19.73 10.02 0.54
CA THR A 237 21.08 9.97 -0.02
C THR A 237 21.16 10.44 -1.47
N TYR A 238 20.02 10.51 -2.16
CA TYR A 238 19.94 10.92 -3.58
C TYR A 238 18.85 11.97 -3.78
N THR A 239 18.82 12.57 -4.96
CA THR A 239 17.75 13.45 -5.44
C THR A 239 17.31 12.96 -6.83
N GLY A 240 16.01 12.96 -7.09
CA GLY A 240 15.41 12.56 -8.36
C GLY A 240 15.44 13.68 -9.41
N LEU A 241 14.83 13.40 -10.57
CA LEU A 241 14.65 14.43 -11.62
C LEU A 241 13.67 15.51 -11.16
N LEU A 242 12.55 15.10 -10.58
CA LEU A 242 11.50 15.97 -10.02
C LEU A 242 11.19 15.45 -8.60
N GLU A 243 10.67 16.31 -7.71
CA GLU A 243 10.28 15.96 -6.34
C GLU A 243 8.99 16.68 -5.95
N TYR A 244 8.25 16.14 -4.99
CA TYR A 244 7.04 16.76 -4.45
C TYR A 244 7.41 17.63 -3.24
N ASP A 245 6.91 18.88 -3.21
CA ASP A 245 7.13 19.79 -2.10
C ASP A 245 6.11 19.57 -0.96
N VAL A 246 6.19 20.39 0.08
CA VAL A 246 5.32 20.32 1.26
C VAL A 246 3.87 20.75 0.98
N MET A 247 3.59 21.27 -0.22
CA MET A 247 2.23 21.54 -0.72
C MET A 247 1.73 20.42 -1.65
N ASN A 248 2.47 19.32 -1.74
CA ASN A 248 2.19 18.18 -2.64
C ASN A 248 2.19 18.59 -4.12
N GLN A 249 2.99 19.60 -4.47
CA GLN A 249 3.15 20.04 -5.86
C GLN A 249 4.49 19.56 -6.42
N GLN A 250 4.46 18.98 -7.61
CA GLN A 250 5.69 18.50 -8.26
C GLN A 250 6.58 19.71 -8.66
N GLN A 251 7.84 19.66 -8.28
CA GLN A 251 8.83 20.73 -8.47
C GLN A 251 10.05 20.22 -9.22
N PRO A 252 10.73 21.09 -9.98
CA PRO A 252 12.04 20.80 -10.52
C PRO A 252 13.07 20.49 -9.42
N ALA A 253 13.78 19.37 -9.59
CA ALA A 253 14.86 18.96 -8.68
C ALA A 253 16.18 18.89 -9.45
N LEU A 254 16.74 17.70 -9.76
CA LEU A 254 17.96 17.64 -10.59
C LEU A 254 17.67 17.96 -12.06
N ALA A 255 16.43 17.85 -12.52
CA ALA A 255 16.01 18.46 -13.79
C ALA A 255 15.51 19.88 -13.50
N GLU A 256 16.13 20.92 -14.12
CA GLU A 256 15.67 22.32 -14.01
C GLU A 256 14.36 22.54 -14.77
N SER A 257 14.12 21.75 -15.82
CA SER A 257 12.92 21.79 -16.66
C SER A 257 12.83 20.51 -17.48
N TYR A 258 11.66 20.31 -18.09
CA TYR A 258 11.44 19.21 -19.03
C TYR A 258 10.50 19.62 -20.15
N GLU A 259 10.54 18.88 -21.24
CA GLU A 259 9.63 19.01 -22.38
C GLU A 259 9.05 17.64 -22.71
N VAL A 260 7.78 17.62 -23.12
CA VAL A 260 7.08 16.40 -23.54
C VAL A 260 6.66 16.57 -25.01
N SER A 261 6.91 15.58 -25.84
CA SER A 261 6.50 15.60 -27.26
C SER A 261 4.96 15.56 -27.37
N ASP A 262 4.43 16.09 -28.47
CA ASP A 262 2.98 16.16 -28.71
C ASP A 262 2.27 14.79 -28.70
N ASP A 263 3.01 13.71 -28.93
CA ASP A 263 2.48 12.34 -28.90
C ASP A 263 2.63 11.66 -27.51
N GLY A 264 3.21 12.37 -26.54
CA GLY A 264 3.38 11.84 -25.18
C GLY A 264 4.42 10.72 -25.05
N LEU A 265 5.26 10.52 -26.09
CA LEU A 265 6.22 9.40 -26.11
C LEU A 265 7.63 9.78 -25.69
N THR A 266 7.99 11.05 -25.85
CA THR A 266 9.38 11.50 -25.62
C THR A 266 9.40 12.60 -24.57
N TYR A 267 10.18 12.37 -23.54
CA TYR A 267 10.41 13.29 -22.41
C TYR A 267 11.87 13.74 -22.45
N THR A 268 12.11 15.05 -22.56
CA THR A 268 13.44 15.64 -22.56
C THR A 268 13.63 16.40 -21.26
N PHE A 269 14.57 15.95 -20.43
CA PHE A 269 14.90 16.60 -19.14
C PHE A 269 16.20 17.37 -19.28
N HIS A 270 16.21 18.63 -18.78
CA HIS A 270 17.39 19.48 -18.74
C HIS A 270 18.01 19.42 -17.34
N ILE A 271 19.12 18.71 -17.23
CA ILE A 271 19.78 18.42 -15.94
C ILE A 271 20.49 19.67 -15.42
N ARG A 272 20.36 19.94 -14.15
CA ARG A 272 20.95 21.09 -13.45
C ARG A 272 22.49 21.02 -13.47
N PRO A 273 23.19 21.97 -14.12
CA PRO A 273 24.65 21.94 -14.13
C PRO A 273 25.25 22.23 -12.75
N GLY A 274 26.43 21.68 -12.47
CA GLY A 274 27.23 21.98 -11.28
C GLY A 274 26.86 21.18 -10.04
N VAL A 275 25.83 20.33 -10.08
CA VAL A 275 25.48 19.43 -8.97
C VAL A 275 26.57 18.37 -8.82
N LYS A 276 26.95 18.06 -7.57
CA LYS A 276 28.10 17.19 -7.31
C LYS A 276 27.70 15.84 -6.73
N TRP A 277 28.30 14.79 -7.24
CA TRP A 277 28.44 13.54 -6.55
C TRP A 277 29.56 13.67 -5.51
N VAL A 278 29.30 13.22 -4.30
CA VAL A 278 30.31 13.17 -3.24
C VAL A 278 30.37 11.77 -2.64
N ASP A 279 31.49 11.44 -2.01
CA ASP A 279 31.60 10.20 -1.22
C ASP A 279 31.05 10.41 0.21
N GLN A 280 31.06 9.36 1.00
CA GLN A 280 30.56 9.38 2.38
C GLN A 280 31.21 10.47 3.26
N GLN A 281 32.41 10.92 2.92
CA GLN A 281 33.12 11.97 3.65
C GLN A 281 32.87 13.38 3.06
N GLY A 282 31.96 13.50 2.08
CA GLY A 282 31.64 14.77 1.42
C GLY A 282 32.69 15.24 0.42
N ARG A 283 33.62 14.38 -0.01
CA ARG A 283 34.64 14.73 -1.00
C ARG A 283 34.06 14.55 -2.40
N GLU A 284 34.24 15.60 -3.22
CA GLU A 284 33.72 15.58 -4.60
C GLU A 284 34.34 14.42 -5.40
N ILE A 285 33.47 13.65 -6.07
CA ILE A 285 33.82 12.52 -6.95
C ILE A 285 33.70 12.96 -8.41
N ALA A 286 32.55 13.55 -8.75
CA ALA A 286 32.15 13.88 -10.13
C ALA A 286 31.09 14.97 -10.12
N GLU A 287 30.70 15.42 -11.29
CA GLU A 287 29.48 16.23 -11.49
C GLU A 287 28.34 15.26 -11.91
N VAL A 288 27.10 15.57 -11.51
CA VAL A 288 25.90 14.83 -11.95
C VAL A 288 25.67 15.18 -13.43
N THR A 289 25.45 14.17 -14.25
CA THR A 289 25.21 14.31 -15.69
C THR A 289 24.08 13.39 -16.15
N ALA A 290 23.57 13.60 -17.36
CA ALA A 290 22.53 12.77 -17.96
C ALA A 290 22.93 11.28 -18.06
N ASP A 291 24.24 10.97 -18.20
CA ASP A 291 24.73 9.56 -18.22
C ASP A 291 24.44 8.82 -16.91
N ASP A 292 24.25 9.54 -15.79
CA ASP A 292 23.95 8.90 -14.51
C ASP A 292 22.56 8.19 -14.53
N TRP A 293 21.61 8.70 -15.33
CA TRP A 293 20.30 8.02 -15.53
C TRP A 293 20.41 6.88 -16.55
N VAL A 294 21.26 7.00 -17.57
CA VAL A 294 21.55 5.89 -18.50
C VAL A 294 22.19 4.73 -17.73
N ALA A 295 23.13 5.02 -16.84
CA ALA A 295 23.79 4.01 -16.00
C ALA A 295 22.78 3.38 -15.03
N SER A 296 21.91 4.18 -14.43
CA SER A 296 20.86 3.72 -13.51
C SER A 296 19.91 2.76 -14.22
N MET A 297 19.33 3.17 -15.36
CA MET A 297 18.38 2.36 -16.12
C MET A 297 19.01 1.02 -16.54
N GLN A 298 20.30 1.06 -16.95
CA GLN A 298 21.01 -0.15 -17.32
C GLN A 298 21.21 -1.07 -16.10
N HIS A 299 21.50 -0.48 -14.93
CA HIS A 299 21.65 -1.25 -13.69
C HIS A 299 20.32 -1.89 -13.28
N VAL A 300 19.19 -1.17 -13.37
CA VAL A 300 17.85 -1.73 -13.12
C VAL A 300 17.57 -2.90 -14.06
N ALA A 301 17.85 -2.73 -15.36
CA ALA A 301 17.57 -3.73 -16.39
C ALA A 301 18.47 -4.97 -16.26
N ASP A 302 19.74 -4.79 -15.86
CA ASP A 302 20.71 -5.88 -15.71
C ASP A 302 20.54 -6.64 -14.39
N ASN A 303 19.98 -6.01 -13.35
CA ASN A 303 19.90 -6.56 -12.00
C ASN A 303 18.82 -7.64 -11.85
N ASP A 304 17.86 -7.73 -12.76
CA ASP A 304 16.62 -8.52 -12.56
C ASP A 304 16.00 -8.12 -11.20
N GLY A 305 16.07 -6.82 -10.92
CA GLY A 305 15.78 -6.25 -9.61
C GLY A 305 14.31 -5.91 -9.41
N GLU A 306 13.99 -5.60 -8.16
CA GLU A 306 12.61 -5.44 -7.70
C GLU A 306 11.85 -4.26 -8.33
N LEU A 307 12.56 -3.26 -8.87
CA LEU A 307 11.92 -2.09 -9.51
C LEU A 307 11.81 -2.20 -11.04
N GLY A 308 12.31 -3.30 -11.62
CA GLY A 308 12.31 -3.49 -13.08
C GLY A 308 10.90 -3.49 -13.69
N TYR A 309 9.90 -4.00 -12.97
CA TYR A 309 8.52 -4.04 -13.46
C TYR A 309 7.98 -2.65 -13.83
N LEU A 310 8.41 -1.62 -13.12
CA LEU A 310 7.98 -0.23 -13.39
C LEU A 310 8.45 0.30 -14.75
N MET A 311 9.44 -0.36 -15.37
CA MET A 311 9.97 0.03 -16.68
C MET A 311 9.34 -0.75 -17.83
N THR A 312 8.66 -1.88 -17.54
CA THR A 312 8.09 -2.78 -18.56
C THR A 312 6.86 -2.16 -19.23
N SER A 313 6.49 -2.67 -20.38
CA SER A 313 5.27 -2.26 -21.09
C SER A 313 4.01 -2.93 -20.56
N THR A 314 4.15 -3.99 -19.75
CA THR A 314 3.03 -4.70 -19.14
C THR A 314 2.58 -4.04 -17.84
N ASP A 315 3.50 -3.81 -16.91
CA ASP A 315 3.21 -3.43 -15.52
C ASP A 315 3.67 -2.00 -15.18
N GLY A 316 4.38 -1.34 -16.08
CA GLY A 316 4.98 -0.04 -15.81
C GLY A 316 4.80 0.98 -16.93
N CYS A 317 5.76 1.90 -17.02
CA CYS A 317 5.69 3.02 -17.96
C CYS A 317 6.08 2.66 -19.40
N GLY A 318 6.59 1.45 -19.64
CA GLY A 318 6.95 0.98 -20.98
C GLY A 318 8.10 1.75 -21.62
N ILE A 319 9.27 1.78 -20.95
CA ILE A 319 10.49 2.35 -21.56
C ILE A 319 10.79 1.57 -22.84
N LYS A 320 10.95 2.31 -23.95
CA LYS A 320 11.16 1.73 -25.28
C LYS A 320 12.28 0.68 -25.26
N ASN A 321 11.97 -0.50 -25.81
CA ASN A 321 12.91 -1.64 -25.91
C ASN A 321 13.43 -2.19 -24.58
N TYR A 322 12.89 -1.76 -23.43
CA TYR A 322 13.29 -2.28 -22.13
C TYR A 322 13.02 -3.78 -22.02
N ASP A 323 11.80 -4.21 -22.39
CA ASP A 323 11.40 -5.61 -22.39
C ASP A 323 12.31 -6.46 -23.30
N ALA A 324 12.65 -5.94 -24.49
CA ALA A 324 13.55 -6.63 -25.42
C ALA A 324 14.97 -6.80 -24.83
N TRP A 325 15.44 -5.81 -24.06
CA TRP A 325 16.74 -5.92 -23.36
C TRP A 325 16.69 -6.99 -22.27
N VAL A 326 15.70 -6.94 -21.39
CA VAL A 326 15.56 -7.90 -20.27
C VAL A 326 15.39 -9.33 -20.80
N ASN A 327 14.69 -9.50 -21.92
CA ASN A 327 14.51 -10.82 -22.56
C ASN A 327 15.75 -11.30 -23.33
N GLY A 328 16.81 -10.50 -23.42
CA GLY A 328 18.04 -10.87 -24.12
C GLY A 328 17.93 -10.83 -25.64
N GLU A 329 16.99 -10.05 -26.16
CA GLU A 329 16.75 -9.88 -27.60
C GLU A 329 17.67 -8.82 -28.20
N LEU A 330 18.22 -7.95 -27.37
CA LEU A 330 19.15 -6.88 -27.73
C LEU A 330 20.54 -7.16 -27.16
N SER A 331 21.55 -6.60 -27.81
CA SER A 331 22.96 -6.69 -27.36
C SER A 331 23.64 -5.33 -27.24
N ASP A 332 22.92 -4.24 -27.49
CA ASP A 332 23.41 -2.86 -27.39
C ASP A 332 22.40 -2.04 -26.61
N PHE A 333 22.74 -1.65 -25.38
CA PHE A 333 21.85 -0.92 -24.48
C PHE A 333 21.45 0.45 -25.04
N SER A 334 22.22 1.01 -25.97
CA SER A 334 21.86 2.28 -26.61
C SER A 334 20.59 2.21 -27.47
N GLU A 335 20.03 1.00 -27.65
CA GLU A 335 18.73 0.82 -28.33
C GLU A 335 17.54 0.97 -27.35
N VAL A 336 17.81 0.94 -26.03
CA VAL A 336 16.80 1.16 -24.97
C VAL A 336 16.49 2.68 -24.89
N GLY A 337 15.25 3.01 -24.62
CA GLY A 337 14.72 4.38 -24.63
C GLY A 337 15.21 5.30 -23.51
N VAL A 338 16.50 5.30 -23.22
CA VAL A 338 17.15 6.24 -22.29
C VAL A 338 18.45 6.73 -22.92
N GLU A 339 18.57 8.02 -23.15
CA GLU A 339 19.72 8.58 -23.89
C GLU A 339 20.25 9.87 -23.25
N ALA A 340 21.54 9.93 -22.99
CA ALA A 340 22.25 11.18 -22.67
C ALA A 340 22.70 11.81 -23.97
N VAL A 341 21.96 12.79 -24.47
CA VAL A 341 22.26 13.52 -25.71
C VAL A 341 23.53 14.35 -25.55
N ASP A 342 23.69 14.93 -24.37
CA ASP A 342 24.91 15.59 -23.90
C ASP A 342 24.94 15.52 -22.38
N ASP A 343 25.94 16.16 -21.74
CA ASP A 343 26.14 16.09 -20.27
C ASP A 343 24.88 16.52 -19.47
N TYR A 344 24.02 17.38 -20.06
CA TYR A 344 22.89 17.98 -19.34
C TYR A 344 21.55 17.80 -20.05
N THR A 345 21.46 16.91 -21.04
CA THR A 345 20.21 16.62 -21.77
C THR A 345 19.96 15.11 -21.74
N LEU A 346 18.93 14.70 -20.98
CA LEU A 346 18.46 13.32 -20.85
C LEU A 346 17.15 13.16 -21.62
N VAL A 347 17.04 12.11 -22.42
CA VAL A 347 15.82 11.80 -23.18
C VAL A 347 15.32 10.42 -22.83
N UNK A 348 14.06 9.92 -22.27
CA UNK A 348 13.48 8.95 -22.05
C UNK A 348 12.67 8.80 -22.97
N THR A 349 12.32 7.79 -23.70
CA THR A 349 11.32 7.45 -24.76
C THR A 349 10.52 6.24 -24.34
N LEU A 350 9.20 6.30 -24.48
CA LEU A 350 8.25 5.23 -24.11
C LEU A 350 7.78 4.48 -25.36
N GLU A 351 7.28 3.25 -25.19
CA GLU A 351 6.61 2.45 -26.24
C GLU A 351 5.21 2.99 -26.53
N ALA A 352 4.51 3.48 -25.51
CA ALA A 352 3.17 4.06 -25.58
C ALA A 352 3.07 5.22 -24.59
N PRO A 353 2.19 6.20 -24.79
CA PRO A 353 2.04 7.29 -23.81
C PRO A 353 1.60 6.73 -22.45
N PHE A 354 2.23 7.21 -21.40
CA PHE A 354 1.94 6.81 -20.02
C PHE A 354 1.64 8.07 -19.19
N PRO A 355 0.37 8.34 -18.88
CA PRO A 355 -0.02 9.61 -18.25
C PRO A 355 0.67 9.92 -16.93
N ALA A 356 0.96 8.90 -16.14
CA ALA A 356 1.58 9.06 -14.81
C ALA A 356 3.11 9.16 -14.85
N PHE A 357 3.76 9.18 -16.02
CA PHE A 357 5.22 9.07 -16.16
C PHE A 357 5.97 10.09 -15.29
N LEU A 358 5.52 11.34 -15.31
CA LEU A 358 6.21 12.40 -14.54
C LEU A 358 6.11 12.17 -13.02
N SER A 359 5.05 11.55 -12.54
CA SER A 359 4.90 11.27 -11.10
C SER A 359 5.91 10.23 -10.59
N MET A 360 6.53 9.46 -11.50
CA MET A 360 7.56 8.48 -11.15
C MET A 360 8.97 9.10 -10.97
N MET A 361 9.17 10.36 -11.32
CA MET A 361 10.53 10.95 -11.45
C MET A 361 11.25 11.11 -10.10
N GLY A 362 10.53 11.03 -8.99
CA GLY A 362 11.12 11.01 -7.64
C GLY A 362 11.29 9.62 -7.06
N TYR A 363 10.78 8.60 -7.74
CA TYR A 363 10.80 7.21 -7.26
C TYR A 363 12.19 6.57 -7.50
N GLY A 364 12.51 5.54 -6.72
CA GLY A 364 13.81 4.86 -6.73
C GLY A 364 14.29 4.40 -8.10
N CYS A 365 13.38 3.92 -8.95
CA CYS A 365 13.72 3.45 -10.29
C CYS A 365 14.29 4.53 -11.22
N PHE A 366 14.06 5.81 -10.91
CA PHE A 366 14.63 6.95 -11.64
C PHE A 366 15.69 7.69 -10.83
N ALA A 367 16.21 7.09 -9.74
CA ALA A 367 17.37 7.64 -9.03
C ALA A 367 18.62 7.58 -9.91
N PRO A 368 19.49 8.59 -9.92
CA PRO A 368 20.71 8.54 -10.73
C PRO A 368 21.76 7.62 -10.11
N LEU A 369 22.64 7.04 -10.95
CA LEU A 369 23.75 6.17 -10.55
C LEU A 369 25.05 6.65 -11.18
N ASN A 370 26.05 7.03 -10.37
CA ASN A 370 27.32 7.45 -10.93
C ASN A 370 28.11 6.26 -11.49
N ARG A 371 28.17 6.16 -12.81
CA ARG A 371 28.77 5.04 -13.55
C ARG A 371 30.23 4.80 -13.11
N SER A 372 31.03 5.84 -12.93
CA SER A 372 32.47 5.68 -12.61
C SER A 372 32.66 5.19 -11.17
N PHE A 373 31.82 5.69 -10.24
CA PHE A 373 31.85 5.21 -8.86
C PHE A 373 31.39 3.74 -8.78
N TYR A 374 30.27 3.41 -9.44
CA TYR A 374 29.74 2.04 -9.52
C TYR A 374 30.83 1.05 -9.97
N LYS A 375 31.51 1.39 -11.08
CA LYS A 375 32.64 0.57 -11.59
C LYS A 375 33.80 0.49 -10.59
N SER A 376 34.08 1.56 -9.84
CA SER A 376 35.14 1.55 -8.82
C SER A 376 34.81 0.58 -7.66
N GLN A 377 33.52 0.29 -7.45
CA GLN A 377 33.06 -0.69 -6.45
C GLN A 377 33.08 -2.12 -7.00
N GLY A 378 33.50 -2.31 -8.25
CA GLY A 378 33.54 -3.61 -8.91
C GLY A 378 32.28 -3.95 -9.69
N GLY A 379 31.35 -3.00 -9.83
CA GLY A 379 30.14 -3.17 -10.62
C GLY A 379 30.44 -3.27 -12.12
N THR A 380 29.68 -4.12 -12.84
CA THR A 380 29.79 -4.28 -14.30
C THR A 380 28.40 -4.22 -14.92
N PHE A 381 28.34 -3.84 -16.19
CA PHE A 381 27.11 -3.80 -17.00
C PHE A 381 27.20 -4.88 -18.09
N SER A 382 26.10 -5.61 -18.33
CA SER A 382 26.07 -6.71 -19.30
C SER A 382 26.35 -6.24 -20.74
N ALA A 383 25.96 -5.00 -21.09
CA ALA A 383 26.20 -4.40 -22.42
C ALA A 383 27.68 -4.28 -22.78
N GLU A 384 28.59 -4.33 -21.81
CA GLU A 384 30.04 -4.17 -22.03
C GLU A 384 30.74 -5.52 -22.32
N GLY A 385 29.95 -6.60 -22.43
CA GLY A 385 30.47 -7.94 -22.71
C GLY A 385 30.93 -8.71 -21.48
N ASP A 386 30.73 -8.15 -20.30
CA ASP A 386 30.97 -8.80 -19.02
C ASP A 386 29.67 -9.36 -18.45
N GLU A 387 29.76 -10.34 -17.58
CA GLU A 387 28.60 -10.80 -16.80
C GLU A 387 28.26 -9.70 -15.77
N TYR A 388 26.98 -9.34 -15.66
CA TYR A 388 26.53 -8.33 -14.70
C TYR A 388 26.89 -8.73 -13.28
N THR A 389 27.35 -7.75 -12.50
CA THR A 389 27.48 -7.86 -11.04
C THR A 389 27.39 -6.44 -10.42
N PRO A 390 26.71 -6.27 -9.29
CA PRO A 390 26.77 -4.99 -8.57
C PRO A 390 28.11 -4.79 -7.85
N GLY A 391 28.96 -5.79 -7.77
CA GLY A 391 30.21 -5.72 -7.03
C GLY A 391 29.94 -5.51 -5.54
N ASN A 392 30.56 -4.48 -4.96
CA ASN A 392 30.31 -4.06 -3.58
C ASN A 392 29.31 -2.88 -3.49
N TYR A 393 28.79 -2.39 -4.63
CA TYR A 393 27.86 -1.25 -4.62
C TYR A 393 26.64 -1.60 -3.75
N GLY A 394 26.21 -0.66 -2.90
CA GLY A 394 25.04 -0.84 -2.06
C GLY A 394 25.24 -1.70 -0.80
N THR A 395 26.42 -2.27 -0.57
CA THR A 395 26.64 -3.16 0.60
C THR A 395 26.83 -2.42 1.92
N ASP A 396 27.26 -1.15 1.87
CA ASP A 396 27.34 -0.28 3.05
C ASP A 396 27.45 1.20 2.60
N PRO A 397 27.33 2.16 3.52
CA PRO A 397 27.31 3.60 3.16
C PRO A 397 28.59 4.11 2.48
N SER A 398 29.72 3.41 2.61
CA SER A 398 30.95 3.82 1.91
C SER A 398 31.01 3.32 0.47
N HIS A 399 30.08 2.43 0.10
CA HIS A 399 29.97 1.82 -1.21
C HIS A 399 28.83 2.41 -2.05
N ILE A 400 28.29 3.59 -1.66
CA ILE A 400 27.40 4.40 -2.49
C ILE A 400 27.98 5.80 -2.68
N ALA A 401 27.55 6.48 -3.75
CA ALA A 401 27.83 7.90 -3.97
C ALA A 401 26.58 8.70 -3.57
N TYR A 402 26.77 9.96 -3.19
CA TYR A 402 25.71 10.81 -2.64
C TYR A 402 25.51 12.05 -3.51
N CYS A 403 24.25 12.35 -3.86
CA CYS A 403 23.86 13.64 -4.47
C CYS A 403 22.62 14.24 -3.76
N GLY A 404 22.09 13.55 -2.74
CA GLY A 404 20.95 14.01 -1.95
C GLY A 404 21.35 14.94 -0.80
N ALA A 405 20.34 15.25 0.04
CA ALA A 405 20.45 16.24 1.11
C ALA A 405 21.38 15.80 2.26
N TYR A 406 21.64 14.49 2.41
CA TYR A 406 22.38 13.98 3.56
C TYR A 406 23.48 13.00 3.19
N LEU A 407 24.48 12.95 4.07
CA LEU A 407 25.56 11.93 4.09
C LEU A 407 25.36 11.04 5.30
N VAL A 408 25.51 9.74 5.15
CA VAL A 408 25.51 8.78 6.27
C VAL A 408 26.86 8.92 6.99
N THR A 409 26.84 9.43 8.21
CA THR A 409 28.06 9.67 9.01
C THR A 409 28.36 8.54 9.99
N ASN A 410 27.35 7.73 10.32
CA ASN A 410 27.51 6.54 11.14
C ASN A 410 26.50 5.50 10.72
N TYR A 411 26.91 4.26 10.63
CA TYR A 411 26.03 3.09 10.46
C TYR A 411 26.51 2.01 11.41
N THR A 412 25.69 1.67 12.36
CA THR A 412 25.92 0.59 13.31
C THR A 412 24.67 -0.28 13.32
N GLU A 413 24.79 -1.43 12.68
CA GLU A 413 23.71 -2.42 12.55
C GLU A 413 23.09 -2.70 13.94
N ASP A 414 21.77 -2.82 14.00
CA ASP A 414 20.97 -3.06 15.22
C ASP A 414 21.15 -1.97 16.29
N ASN A 415 21.56 -0.76 15.91
CA ASN A 415 21.79 0.31 16.86
C ASN A 415 21.37 1.68 16.31
N VAL A 416 22.19 2.30 15.45
CA VAL A 416 21.89 3.65 14.97
C VAL A 416 22.50 3.92 13.60
N THR A 417 21.71 4.57 12.74
CA THR A 417 22.19 5.19 11.51
C THR A 417 22.09 6.71 11.69
N SER A 418 23.20 7.43 11.51
CA SER A 418 23.24 8.87 11.69
C SER A 418 23.60 9.56 10.35
N TYR A 419 22.94 10.67 10.09
CA TYR A 419 23.11 11.47 8.89
C TYR A 419 23.43 12.92 9.27
N THR A 420 24.17 13.60 8.40
CA THR A 420 24.38 15.04 8.50
C THR A 420 24.16 15.67 7.12
N ALA A 421 23.71 16.91 7.11
CA ALA A 421 23.48 17.66 5.88
C ALA A 421 24.70 17.59 4.95
N ASN A 422 24.46 17.29 3.67
CA ASN A 422 25.49 17.22 2.64
C ASN A 422 25.92 18.66 2.27
N PRO A 423 27.17 19.06 2.53
CA PRO A 423 27.60 20.41 2.22
C PRO A 423 27.66 20.75 0.71
N ALA A 424 27.57 19.71 -0.14
CA ALA A 424 27.55 19.85 -1.58
C ALA A 424 26.12 19.73 -2.17
N TYR A 425 25.09 19.66 -1.31
CA TYR A 425 23.71 19.56 -1.77
C TYR A 425 23.32 20.78 -2.60
N TRP A 426 22.60 20.55 -3.69
CA TRP A 426 22.27 21.61 -4.66
C TRP A 426 21.34 22.68 -4.08
N ASN A 427 20.52 22.34 -3.05
CA ASN A 427 19.53 23.25 -2.45
C ASN A 427 19.69 23.30 -0.92
N PRO A 428 20.82 23.83 -0.41
CA PRO A 428 21.10 23.74 1.04
C PRO A 428 20.15 24.56 1.90
N ASP A 429 19.50 25.60 1.34
CA ASP A 429 18.54 26.45 2.08
C ASP A 429 17.22 25.74 2.37
N ALA A 430 16.91 24.62 1.70
CA ALA A 430 15.72 23.81 1.96
C ALA A 430 15.88 22.92 3.20
N ILE A 431 17.11 22.75 3.72
CA ILE A 431 17.35 21.84 4.84
C ILE A 431 17.03 22.56 6.17
N ASN A 432 15.87 22.22 6.77
CA ASN A 432 15.49 22.74 8.08
C ASN A 432 16.11 21.95 9.24
N THR A 433 16.34 20.65 9.06
CA THR A 433 16.86 19.75 10.09
C THR A 433 18.18 19.12 9.61
N PRO A 434 19.34 19.69 9.97
CA PRO A 434 20.62 19.23 9.42
C PRO A 434 21.13 17.89 9.92
N ASN A 435 20.54 17.32 10.98
CA ASN A 435 20.98 16.03 11.53
C ASN A 435 19.79 15.06 11.67
N ILE A 436 20.03 13.78 11.34
CA ILE A 436 19.03 12.71 11.52
C ILE A 436 19.70 11.55 12.24
N ASN A 437 19.01 10.95 13.19
CA ASN A 437 19.39 9.66 13.79
C ASN A 437 18.21 8.69 13.68
N ILE A 438 18.44 7.54 13.08
CA ILE A 438 17.48 6.43 13.03
C ILE A 438 18.00 5.37 14.02
N TYR A 439 17.27 5.15 15.10
CA TYR A 439 17.62 4.17 16.13
C TYR A 439 16.87 2.87 15.91
N TYR A 440 17.57 1.75 16.04
CA TYR A 440 16.93 0.44 16.00
C TYR A 440 16.22 0.16 17.34
N ASN A 441 14.99 -0.28 17.24
CA ASN A 441 14.14 -0.64 18.39
C ASN A 441 13.50 -2.01 18.11
N ASP A 442 13.94 -3.04 18.83
CA ASP A 442 13.49 -4.43 18.61
C ASP A 442 12.05 -4.68 19.11
N GLY A 443 11.39 -3.66 19.69
CA GLY A 443 10.02 -3.78 20.19
C GLY A 443 9.89 -4.52 21.51
N SER A 444 10.98 -4.97 22.11
CA SER A 444 10.93 -5.75 23.37
C SER A 444 10.45 -4.93 24.57
N ASP A 445 10.67 -3.61 24.55
CA ASP A 445 10.12 -2.66 25.54
C ASP A 445 9.00 -1.85 24.91
N THR A 446 7.76 -2.20 25.21
CA THR A 446 6.57 -1.56 24.63
C THR A 446 6.42 -0.08 25.01
N LEU A 447 7.14 0.40 26.02
CA LEU A 447 7.11 1.80 26.45
C LEU A 447 8.34 2.61 25.99
N ARG A 448 9.30 1.98 25.31
CA ARG A 448 10.55 2.64 24.92
C ARG A 448 10.29 3.90 24.10
N MET A 449 9.58 3.76 22.97
CA MET A 449 9.33 4.89 22.06
C MET A 449 8.57 6.03 22.76
N TYR A 450 7.58 5.68 23.62
CA TYR A 450 6.84 6.67 24.43
C TYR A 450 7.80 7.41 25.38
N ASN A 451 8.62 6.70 26.12
CA ASN A 451 9.55 7.29 27.07
C ASN A 451 10.62 8.14 26.36
N ASP A 452 11.17 7.63 25.25
CA ASP A 452 12.17 8.36 24.47
C ASP A 452 11.58 9.65 23.85
N THR A 453 10.31 9.60 23.40
CA THR A 453 9.63 10.81 22.93
C THR A 453 9.40 11.80 24.08
N LYS A 454 8.95 11.35 25.24
CA LYS A 454 8.80 12.18 26.44
C LYS A 454 10.11 12.90 26.79
N ASP A 455 11.21 12.16 26.74
CA ASP A 455 12.54 12.63 27.19
C ASP A 455 13.32 13.38 26.07
N ASN A 456 12.70 13.64 24.92
CA ASN A 456 13.31 14.30 23.74
C ASN A 456 14.47 13.49 23.13
N ASN A 457 14.45 12.16 23.27
CA ASN A 457 15.38 11.24 22.60
C ASN A 457 14.81 10.77 21.25
N CYS A 458 13.49 10.82 21.10
CA CYS A 458 12.79 10.54 19.84
C CYS A 458 11.84 11.70 19.51
N SER A 459 11.63 12.00 18.23
CA SER A 459 10.85 13.17 17.80
C SER A 459 9.34 12.90 17.78
N ALA A 460 8.91 11.65 17.71
CA ALA A 460 7.48 11.28 17.69
C ALA A 460 7.28 9.82 18.10
N CYS A 461 6.08 9.50 18.58
CA CYS A 461 5.67 8.11 18.79
C CYS A 461 4.19 7.92 18.56
N GLY A 462 3.82 6.77 18.00
CA GLY A 462 2.47 6.25 18.05
C GLY A 462 2.21 5.62 19.44
N PHE A 463 0.96 5.65 19.91
CA PHE A 463 0.60 5.03 21.18
C PHE A 463 0.08 3.60 20.93
N ASN A 464 0.90 2.60 21.24
CA ASN A 464 0.40 1.25 21.43
C ASN A 464 -0.46 1.18 22.71
N SER A 465 -1.12 0.07 22.99
CA SER A 465 -2.03 -0.06 24.14
C SER A 465 -1.36 0.28 25.47
N SER A 466 -0.10 -0.12 25.67
CA SER A 466 0.65 0.17 26.92
C SER A 466 0.99 1.65 27.03
N ALA A 467 1.46 2.25 25.93
CA ALA A 467 1.81 3.67 25.85
C ALA A 467 0.57 4.56 26.04
N LEU A 468 -0.56 4.17 25.47
CA LEU A 468 -1.84 4.90 25.62
C LEU A 468 -2.26 4.96 27.10
N VAL A 469 -2.26 3.82 27.77
CA VAL A 469 -2.58 3.75 29.21
C VAL A 469 -1.60 4.60 30.03
N GLN A 470 -0.30 4.55 29.70
CA GLN A 470 0.72 5.31 30.42
C GLN A 470 0.57 6.83 30.15
N ALA A 471 0.31 7.22 28.89
CA ALA A 471 0.12 8.63 28.49
C ALA A 471 -1.09 9.27 29.19
N GLN A 472 -2.15 8.48 29.41
CA GLN A 472 -3.34 8.93 30.13
C GLN A 472 -3.10 9.11 31.64
N GLN A 473 -2.03 8.52 32.19
CA GLN A 473 -1.71 8.58 33.62
C GLN A 473 -0.58 9.56 33.95
N ASP A 474 0.41 9.67 33.08
CA ASP A 474 1.56 10.54 33.26
C ASP A 474 1.17 12.01 33.11
N ILE A 475 1.59 12.84 34.03
CA ILE A 475 1.36 14.30 34.02
C ILE A 475 2.72 14.99 33.84
N PRO A 476 2.92 15.82 32.81
CA PRO A 476 4.17 16.56 32.64
C PRO A 476 4.45 17.49 33.81
N GLU A 477 5.72 17.75 34.12
CA GLU A 477 6.12 18.61 35.21
C GLU A 477 5.57 20.03 35.05
N GLY A 478 4.77 20.48 35.99
CA GLY A 478 4.14 21.82 36.00
C GLY A 478 2.72 21.85 35.40
N GLU A 479 2.28 20.73 34.83
CA GLU A 479 0.95 20.63 34.24
C GLU A 479 -0.07 19.99 35.19
N THR A 480 -1.34 20.01 34.81
CA THR A 480 -2.44 19.39 35.59
C THR A 480 -3.17 18.33 34.78
N GLU A 481 -2.90 18.26 33.47
CA GLU A 481 -3.49 17.32 32.52
C GLU A 481 -2.43 16.32 32.09
N SER A 482 -2.86 15.17 31.58
CA SER A 482 -1.95 14.09 31.20
C SER A 482 -1.23 14.39 29.86
N TYR A 483 -0.17 13.62 29.57
CA TYR A 483 0.49 13.69 28.24
C TYR A 483 -0.53 13.44 27.13
N PHE A 484 -1.45 12.51 27.33
CA PHE A 484 -2.52 12.24 26.36
C PHE A 484 -3.38 13.48 26.14
N ASP A 485 -3.92 14.06 27.24
CA ASP A 485 -4.83 15.20 27.12
C ASP A 485 -4.19 16.42 26.41
N LEU A 486 -2.89 16.62 26.63
CA LEU A 486 -2.16 17.81 26.14
C LEU A 486 -1.64 17.63 24.69
N TYR A 487 -1.16 16.42 24.31
CA TYR A 487 -0.30 16.28 23.13
C TYR A 487 -0.78 15.28 22.09
N HIS A 488 -1.91 14.55 22.34
CA HIS A 488 -2.34 13.54 21.38
C HIS A 488 -2.89 14.14 20.10
N TYR A 489 -2.72 13.39 19.01
CA TYR A 489 -3.43 13.60 17.75
C TYR A 489 -3.67 12.23 17.12
N VAL A 490 -4.56 12.16 16.13
CA VAL A 490 -4.73 10.93 15.34
C VAL A 490 -3.81 11.06 14.11
N SER A 491 -2.95 10.07 13.91
CA SER A 491 -2.04 10.07 12.76
C SER A 491 -2.82 9.90 11.45
N ALA A 492 -2.37 10.57 10.41
CA ALA A 492 -2.98 10.44 9.08
C ALA A 492 -2.81 9.01 8.54
N THR A 493 -3.72 8.58 7.72
CA THR A 493 -3.58 7.36 6.91
C THR A 493 -2.70 7.66 5.69
N ASP A 494 -2.09 6.62 5.12
CA ASP A 494 -1.25 6.74 3.91
C ASP A 494 -1.94 6.14 2.68
N GLY A 495 -1.21 6.01 1.58
CA GLY A 495 -1.72 5.41 0.34
C GLY A 495 -1.88 3.89 0.38
N THR A 496 -1.30 3.21 1.38
CA THR A 496 -1.31 1.74 1.43
C THR A 496 -2.71 1.21 1.70
N THR A 497 -3.13 0.19 0.96
CA THR A 497 -4.36 -0.56 1.22
C THR A 497 -4.01 -2.01 1.50
N PHE A 498 -4.17 -2.45 2.76
CA PHE A 498 -4.07 -3.86 3.14
C PHE A 498 -5.41 -4.55 2.88
N CYS A 499 -5.35 -5.74 2.31
CA CYS A 499 -6.52 -6.47 1.82
C CYS A 499 -6.70 -7.82 2.51
N GLY A 500 -7.93 -8.29 2.53
CA GLY A 500 -8.27 -9.68 2.79
C GLY A 500 -8.44 -10.40 1.46
N TRP A 501 -7.75 -11.50 1.27
CA TRP A 501 -7.66 -12.24 0.00
C TRP A 501 -8.45 -13.54 0.09
N VAL A 502 -9.04 -13.96 -1.04
CA VAL A 502 -9.71 -15.26 -1.20
C VAL A 502 -8.97 -16.06 -2.27
N ASN A 503 -8.49 -17.23 -1.90
CA ASN A 503 -7.75 -18.11 -2.82
C ASN A 503 -8.74 -18.94 -3.65
N VAL A 504 -8.91 -18.60 -4.91
CA VAL A 504 -9.84 -19.25 -5.84
C VAL A 504 -9.23 -20.48 -6.54
N ASN A 505 -7.94 -20.76 -6.32
CA ASN A 505 -7.22 -21.83 -7.01
C ASN A 505 -6.26 -22.58 -6.07
N ARG A 506 -6.62 -22.72 -4.80
CA ARG A 506 -5.72 -23.31 -3.79
C ARG A 506 -5.17 -24.65 -4.22
N ALA A 507 -3.84 -24.77 -4.24
CA ALA A 507 -3.12 -25.96 -4.72
C ALA A 507 -2.34 -26.66 -3.61
N THR A 508 -2.13 -26.02 -2.44
CA THR A 508 -1.40 -26.60 -1.31
C THR A 508 -2.17 -26.47 0.00
N TRP A 509 -1.94 -27.44 0.90
CA TRP A 509 -2.57 -27.47 2.24
C TRP A 509 -1.51 -27.67 3.34
N THR A 510 -0.26 -27.32 3.03
CA THR A 510 0.88 -27.22 3.93
C THR A 510 1.77 -26.10 3.41
N ASN A 511 2.71 -25.62 4.20
CA ASN A 511 3.69 -24.68 3.65
C ASN A 511 4.50 -25.36 2.53
N TYR A 512 4.74 -24.63 1.46
CA TYR A 512 5.52 -25.14 0.33
C TYR A 512 7.00 -25.35 0.72
N ASP A 513 7.48 -24.55 1.67
CA ASP A 513 8.88 -24.58 2.15
C ASP A 513 9.12 -25.77 3.11
N ASP A 514 8.15 -26.06 3.98
CA ASP A 514 8.20 -27.18 4.94
C ASP A 514 6.81 -27.82 5.09
N THR A 515 6.60 -28.93 4.45
CA THR A 515 5.29 -29.61 4.43
C THR A 515 4.87 -30.18 5.80
N SER A 516 5.69 -30.08 6.83
CA SER A 516 5.31 -30.47 8.21
C SER A 516 4.68 -29.30 8.98
N VAL A 517 4.67 -28.10 8.42
CA VAL A 517 4.18 -26.87 9.03
C VAL A 517 2.94 -26.37 8.27
N GLY A 518 2.04 -25.71 8.99
CA GLY A 518 0.84 -25.11 8.38
C GLY A 518 -0.10 -26.14 7.77
N VAL A 519 -0.22 -27.31 8.40
CA VAL A 519 -1.00 -28.43 7.85
C VAL A 519 -2.49 -28.18 8.03
N SER A 520 -3.23 -28.10 6.94
CA SER A 520 -4.68 -27.97 6.93
C SER A 520 -5.35 -29.19 7.57
N ALA A 521 -6.41 -28.94 8.32
CA ALA A 521 -7.25 -30.00 8.91
C ALA A 521 -8.36 -30.48 7.96
N GLN A 522 -8.55 -29.86 6.81
CA GLN A 522 -9.62 -30.18 5.86
C GLN A 522 -9.44 -31.57 5.25
N THR A 523 -10.54 -32.34 5.20
CA THR A 523 -10.58 -33.60 4.45
C THR A 523 -10.68 -33.30 2.94
N ASP A 524 -10.45 -34.29 2.09
CA ASP A 524 -10.58 -34.13 0.64
C ASP A 524 -12.01 -33.73 0.22
N GLU A 525 -13.03 -34.17 0.98
CA GLU A 525 -14.43 -33.74 0.78
C GLU A 525 -14.59 -32.25 1.12
N ASP A 526 -14.03 -31.82 2.25
CA ASP A 526 -14.08 -30.40 2.66
C ASP A 526 -13.40 -29.52 1.59
N LYS A 527 -12.20 -29.89 1.13
CA LYS A 527 -11.46 -29.16 0.08
C LYS A 527 -12.29 -28.99 -1.19
N ALA A 528 -12.95 -30.07 -1.65
CA ALA A 528 -13.79 -30.01 -2.85
C ALA A 528 -15.01 -29.09 -2.65
N ARG A 529 -15.64 -29.12 -1.47
CA ARG A 529 -16.80 -28.26 -1.15
C ARG A 529 -16.36 -26.80 -1.02
N THR A 530 -15.22 -26.54 -0.36
CA THR A 530 -14.68 -25.20 -0.15
C THR A 530 -14.28 -24.57 -1.48
N ARG A 531 -13.65 -25.33 -2.37
CA ARG A 531 -13.28 -24.89 -3.72
C ARG A 531 -14.52 -24.42 -4.51
N GLU A 532 -15.60 -25.19 -4.48
CA GLU A 532 -16.87 -24.79 -5.12
C GLU A 532 -17.45 -23.52 -4.50
N ALA A 533 -17.45 -23.46 -3.16
CA ALA A 533 -17.98 -22.29 -2.45
C ALA A 533 -17.19 -21.03 -2.76
N LEU A 534 -15.85 -21.10 -2.77
CA LEU A 534 -14.99 -19.95 -3.06
C LEU A 534 -15.04 -19.51 -4.53
N SER A 535 -15.49 -20.37 -5.44
CA SER A 535 -15.74 -20.00 -6.84
C SER A 535 -17.05 -19.25 -7.02
N ASN A 536 -17.93 -19.30 -6.02
CA ASN A 536 -19.25 -18.65 -6.07
C ASN A 536 -19.13 -17.20 -5.55
N GLN A 537 -19.45 -16.23 -6.40
CA GLN A 537 -19.36 -14.79 -6.09
C GLN A 537 -20.21 -14.41 -4.88
N ASN A 538 -21.46 -14.92 -4.82
CA ASN A 538 -22.37 -14.64 -3.69
C ASN A 538 -21.77 -15.15 -2.36
N PHE A 539 -21.08 -16.30 -2.39
CA PHE A 539 -20.41 -16.84 -1.22
C PHE A 539 -19.25 -15.95 -0.76
N ARG A 540 -18.43 -15.48 -1.71
CA ARG A 540 -17.31 -14.58 -1.38
C ARG A 540 -17.80 -13.26 -0.80
N LEU A 541 -18.84 -12.66 -1.41
CA LEU A 541 -19.46 -11.43 -0.88
C LEU A 541 -20.09 -11.65 0.49
N ALA A 542 -20.75 -12.81 0.71
CA ALA A 542 -21.27 -13.16 2.03
C ALA A 542 -20.17 -13.18 3.10
N MET A 543 -19.01 -13.77 2.78
CA MET A 543 -17.86 -13.81 3.70
C MET A 543 -17.32 -12.39 3.97
N ALA A 544 -17.17 -11.59 2.92
CA ALA A 544 -16.65 -10.21 3.03
C ALA A 544 -17.59 -9.35 3.90
N MET A 545 -18.91 -9.45 3.67
CA MET A 545 -19.90 -8.67 4.45
C MET A 545 -20.13 -9.23 5.86
N ALA A 546 -19.68 -10.46 6.14
CA ALA A 546 -19.75 -11.08 7.48
C ALA A 546 -18.57 -10.65 8.37
N PHE A 547 -17.53 -10.06 7.80
CA PHE A 547 -16.28 -9.69 8.47
C PHE A 547 -16.41 -8.31 9.12
N ASP A 548 -16.49 -8.26 10.45
CA ASP A 548 -16.49 -7.02 11.26
C ASP A 548 -15.07 -6.44 11.28
N ARG A 549 -14.76 -5.62 10.26
CA ARG A 549 -13.45 -5.00 10.10
C ARG A 549 -13.14 -4.01 11.23
N GLY A 550 -14.19 -3.35 11.77
CA GLY A 550 -14.04 -2.48 12.94
C GLY A 550 -13.53 -3.26 14.16
N ALA A 551 -14.15 -4.39 14.50
CA ALA A 551 -13.71 -5.24 15.61
C ALA A 551 -12.29 -5.80 15.37
N PHE A 552 -11.96 -6.13 14.14
CA PHE A 552 -10.62 -6.60 13.73
C PHE A 552 -9.58 -5.48 13.95
N ASN A 553 -9.88 -4.27 13.47
CA ASN A 553 -8.98 -3.12 13.56
C ASN A 553 -8.81 -2.64 15.03
N ALA A 554 -9.88 -2.74 15.83
CA ALA A 554 -9.84 -2.39 17.26
C ALA A 554 -8.75 -3.16 18.04
N THR A 555 -8.40 -4.37 17.56
CA THR A 555 -7.30 -5.14 18.19
C THR A 555 -5.94 -4.43 18.07
N SER A 556 -5.82 -3.51 17.11
CA SER A 556 -4.57 -2.75 16.84
C SER A 556 -4.64 -1.31 17.39
N VAL A 557 -5.71 -0.56 17.05
CA VAL A 557 -5.80 0.89 17.32
C VAL A 557 -6.72 1.23 18.50
N GLY A 558 -7.38 0.24 19.07
CA GLY A 558 -8.33 0.42 20.17
C GLY A 558 -9.75 0.71 19.66
N GLU A 559 -10.72 0.58 20.59
CA GLU A 559 -12.15 0.70 20.26
C GLU A 559 -12.54 2.11 19.76
N ASP A 560 -11.90 3.14 20.31
CA ASP A 560 -12.22 4.55 19.98
C ASP A 560 -11.89 4.90 18.53
N LEU A 561 -10.83 4.31 17.97
CA LEU A 561 -10.33 4.59 16.63
C LEU A 561 -10.55 3.43 15.64
N LYS A 562 -11.43 2.48 15.98
CA LYS A 562 -11.59 1.24 15.21
C LYS A 562 -11.94 1.41 13.72
N TYR A 563 -12.44 2.57 13.35
CA TYR A 563 -12.77 2.87 11.95
C TYR A 563 -11.74 3.80 11.27
N ALA A 564 -10.87 4.45 12.05
CA ALA A 564 -10.04 5.56 11.55
C ALA A 564 -9.08 5.16 10.41
N SER A 565 -8.62 3.91 10.39
CA SER A 565 -7.74 3.43 9.32
C SER A 565 -8.41 2.40 8.39
N LEU A 566 -9.74 2.21 8.49
CA LEU A 566 -10.43 1.30 7.58
C LEU A 566 -10.41 1.87 6.16
N ARG A 567 -10.15 1.02 5.21
CA ARG A 567 -10.13 1.32 3.78
C ARG A 567 -11.31 0.61 3.12
N ASN A 568 -12.14 1.34 2.36
CA ASN A 568 -13.35 0.77 1.77
C ASN A 568 -13.20 0.44 0.28
N ALA A 569 -12.20 1.01 -0.39
CA ALA A 569 -11.84 0.75 -1.77
C ALA A 569 -10.34 0.40 -1.86
N TYR A 570 -9.89 -0.19 -2.94
CA TYR A 570 -8.47 -0.54 -3.14
C TYR A 570 -7.65 0.72 -3.38
N VAL A 571 -8.11 1.55 -4.31
CA VAL A 571 -7.56 2.90 -4.52
C VAL A 571 -8.18 3.83 -3.48
N PRO A 572 -7.40 4.60 -2.69
CA PRO A 572 -8.00 5.56 -1.76
C PRO A 572 -8.97 6.51 -2.47
N GLY A 573 -10.14 6.73 -1.88
CA GLY A 573 -11.22 7.48 -2.55
C GLY A 573 -10.85 8.88 -3.01
N THR A 574 -9.90 9.54 -2.35
CA THR A 574 -9.40 10.88 -2.71
C THR A 574 -8.10 10.85 -3.52
N PHE A 575 -7.69 9.68 -4.00
CA PHE A 575 -6.41 9.49 -4.71
C PHE A 575 -6.31 10.36 -5.97
N GLN A 576 -7.42 10.46 -6.71
CA GLN A 576 -7.55 11.32 -7.89
C GLN A 576 -8.86 12.11 -7.83
N THR A 577 -8.88 13.25 -8.53
CA THR A 577 -10.04 14.16 -8.60
C THR A 577 -10.20 14.64 -10.04
N LEU A 578 -11.43 14.69 -10.55
CA LEU A 578 -11.72 15.21 -11.90
C LEU A 578 -11.41 16.71 -11.99
N GLU A 579 -10.66 17.11 -12.97
CA GLU A 579 -10.40 18.54 -13.27
C GLU A 579 -11.57 19.18 -14.04
N ASN A 580 -12.26 18.41 -14.86
CA ASN A 580 -13.34 18.87 -15.73
C ASN A 580 -14.60 18.02 -15.63
N ASP A 581 -15.76 18.60 -16.02
CA ASP A 581 -17.01 17.82 -16.14
C ASP A 581 -16.81 16.68 -17.15
N THR A 582 -17.02 15.46 -16.71
CA THR A 582 -16.72 14.24 -17.50
C THR A 582 -17.95 13.35 -17.60
N THR A 583 -18.23 12.85 -18.79
CA THR A 583 -19.39 11.95 -19.04
C THR A 583 -18.90 10.57 -19.46
N ILE A 584 -19.34 9.54 -18.73
CA ILE A 584 -19.08 8.14 -19.06
C ILE A 584 -20.40 7.37 -19.12
N ASP A 585 -20.35 6.15 -19.60
CA ASP A 585 -21.46 5.21 -19.58
C ASP A 585 -21.41 4.40 -18.28
N ILE A 586 -22.52 4.34 -17.56
CA ILE A 586 -22.73 3.44 -16.42
C ILE A 586 -23.97 2.59 -16.73
N ASN A 587 -23.75 1.34 -17.06
CA ASN A 587 -24.79 0.36 -17.38
C ASN A 587 -25.76 0.82 -18.50
N GLY A 588 -25.22 1.46 -19.53
CA GLY A 588 -26.01 1.95 -20.67
C GLY A 588 -26.65 3.32 -20.46
N GLU A 589 -26.42 3.94 -19.31
CA GLU A 589 -26.89 5.30 -19.00
C GLU A 589 -25.71 6.29 -19.02
N SER A 590 -25.87 7.41 -19.72
CA SER A 590 -24.84 8.48 -19.72
C SER A 590 -24.88 9.26 -18.41
N VAL A 591 -23.83 9.13 -17.61
CA VAL A 591 -23.71 9.84 -16.31
C VAL A 591 -22.62 10.90 -16.43
N THR A 592 -22.91 12.13 -15.98
CA THR A 592 -21.95 13.23 -15.98
C THR A 592 -21.50 13.55 -14.55
N PHE A 593 -20.23 13.31 -14.26
CA PHE A 593 -19.55 13.71 -13.05
C PHE A 593 -19.00 15.12 -13.22
N LYS A 594 -19.04 15.91 -12.16
CA LYS A 594 -18.60 17.32 -12.17
C LYS A 594 -17.11 17.45 -11.86
N ALA A 595 -16.48 18.52 -12.32
CA ALA A 595 -15.16 18.91 -11.84
C ALA A 595 -15.15 18.93 -10.30
N GLY A 596 -14.14 18.34 -9.69
CA GLY A 596 -14.04 18.16 -8.24
C GLY A 596 -14.59 16.84 -7.71
N THR A 597 -15.20 15.99 -8.56
CA THR A 597 -15.63 14.64 -8.16
C THR A 597 -14.40 13.79 -7.86
N TYR A 598 -14.41 13.15 -6.73
CA TYR A 598 -13.33 12.23 -6.29
C TYR A 598 -13.50 10.84 -6.91
N PHE A 599 -12.40 10.12 -7.01
CA PHE A 599 -12.34 8.74 -7.51
C PHE A 599 -13.38 7.84 -6.82
N GLY A 600 -13.43 7.87 -5.49
CA GLY A 600 -14.36 7.05 -4.69
C GLY A 600 -15.84 7.31 -4.98
N GLU A 601 -16.20 8.54 -5.43
CA GLU A 601 -17.57 8.85 -5.83
C GLU A 601 -17.97 8.11 -7.10
N VAL A 602 -17.02 7.95 -8.04
CA VAL A 602 -17.26 7.20 -9.29
C VAL A 602 -17.42 5.70 -8.99
N VAL A 603 -16.55 5.15 -8.14
CA VAL A 603 -16.63 3.74 -7.70
C VAL A 603 -18.02 3.50 -7.06
N GLN A 604 -18.44 4.38 -6.14
CA GLN A 604 -19.73 4.25 -5.47
C GLN A 604 -20.91 4.31 -6.48
N ALA A 605 -20.83 5.22 -7.47
CA ALA A 605 -21.89 5.37 -8.46
C ALA A 605 -22.07 4.09 -9.30
N GLN A 606 -20.98 3.40 -9.65
CA GLN A 606 -21.06 2.13 -10.38
C GLN A 606 -21.63 1.03 -9.49
N LEU A 607 -21.16 0.89 -8.24
CA LEU A 607 -21.69 -0.12 -7.29
C LEU A 607 -23.20 0.08 -7.06
N ASP A 608 -23.65 1.35 -6.94
CA ASP A 608 -25.07 1.68 -6.77
C ASP A 608 -25.88 1.26 -8.02
N ALA A 609 -25.34 1.48 -9.21
CA ALA A 609 -25.99 1.11 -10.48
C ALA A 609 -26.07 -0.41 -10.65
N ASP A 610 -25.10 -1.15 -10.14
CA ASP A 610 -25.07 -2.62 -10.16
C ASP A 610 -25.93 -3.23 -9.04
N GLY A 611 -26.40 -2.39 -8.10
CA GLY A 611 -27.21 -2.83 -6.97
C GLY A 611 -26.42 -3.62 -5.92
N VAL A 612 -25.11 -3.45 -5.87
CA VAL A 612 -24.24 -4.08 -4.88
C VAL A 612 -24.26 -3.24 -3.60
N PRO A 613 -24.64 -3.79 -2.44
CA PRO A 613 -24.84 -3.00 -1.23
C PRO A 613 -23.53 -2.75 -0.46
N LEU A 614 -22.51 -2.32 -1.16
CA LEU A 614 -21.23 -1.87 -0.58
C LEU A 614 -21.22 -0.34 -0.54
N LYS A 615 -20.75 0.21 0.57
CA LYS A 615 -20.55 1.66 0.68
C LYS A 615 -19.05 1.94 0.75
N VAL A 616 -18.50 2.49 -0.32
CA VAL A 616 -17.05 2.74 -0.43
C VAL A 616 -16.68 4.21 -0.28
N TRP A 617 -17.67 5.10 -0.32
CA TRP A 617 -17.45 6.53 -0.25
C TRP A 617 -18.45 7.22 0.66
N ASP A 618 -17.95 7.99 1.63
CA ASP A 618 -18.76 8.89 2.45
C ASP A 618 -17.95 10.16 2.76
N PRO A 619 -18.24 11.29 2.10
CA PRO A 619 -17.46 12.51 2.32
C PRO A 619 -17.66 13.10 3.73
N SER A 620 -18.62 12.59 4.50
CA SER A 620 -18.84 13.02 5.89
C SER A 620 -18.06 12.18 6.91
N ALA A 621 -17.43 11.09 6.47
CA ALA A 621 -16.61 10.26 7.34
C ALA A 621 -15.33 11.01 7.73
N ASP A 622 -14.93 10.90 8.99
CA ASP A 622 -13.79 11.63 9.52
C ASP A 622 -12.68 10.65 9.92
N ASP A 623 -11.75 10.44 9.00
CA ASP A 623 -10.51 9.68 9.25
C ASP A 623 -9.32 10.60 9.58
N GLY A 624 -9.55 11.91 9.67
CA GLY A 624 -8.52 12.90 9.95
C GLY A 624 -7.77 13.44 8.74
N VAL A 625 -7.97 12.86 7.55
CA VAL A 625 -7.33 13.30 6.30
C VAL A 625 -8.32 13.59 5.17
N GLY A 626 -9.60 13.34 5.38
CA GLY A 626 -10.64 13.62 4.38
C GLY A 626 -10.62 12.65 3.21
N SER A 627 -10.23 11.40 3.43
CA SER A 627 -10.12 10.38 2.38
C SER A 627 -11.45 9.81 1.91
N GLY A 628 -12.56 10.13 2.61
CA GLY A 628 -13.87 9.49 2.37
C GLY A 628 -13.99 8.10 2.99
N ASP A 629 -12.98 7.66 3.71
CA ASP A 629 -12.90 6.42 4.52
C ASP A 629 -13.25 6.73 5.98
N GLY A 630 -12.88 5.88 6.92
CA GLY A 630 -13.13 6.10 8.34
C GLY A 630 -14.47 5.55 8.84
N PHE A 631 -15.03 4.60 8.09
CA PHE A 631 -16.25 3.87 8.45
C PHE A 631 -16.15 2.44 7.91
N ASP A 632 -17.02 1.54 8.38
CA ASP A 632 -17.07 0.17 7.83
C ASP A 632 -18.22 0.09 6.81
N GLY A 633 -17.91 0.21 5.54
CA GLY A 633 -18.87 0.19 4.45
C GLY A 633 -19.15 -1.21 3.88
N TRP A 634 -18.54 -2.25 4.46
CA TRP A 634 -18.70 -3.64 4.02
C TRP A 634 -19.52 -4.47 5.00
N TYR A 635 -19.26 -4.31 6.31
CA TYR A 635 -19.87 -5.20 7.33
C TYR A 635 -21.38 -4.99 7.43
N SER A 636 -22.12 -6.04 7.13
CA SER A 636 -23.59 -6.08 7.27
C SER A 636 -24.05 -7.52 7.42
N VAL A 637 -24.47 -7.90 8.60
CA VAL A 637 -25.01 -9.23 8.88
C VAL A 637 -26.24 -9.53 8.01
N GLU A 638 -27.08 -8.52 7.75
CA GLU A 638 -28.27 -8.66 6.90
C GLU A 638 -27.88 -8.99 5.45
N ASN A 639 -26.98 -8.22 4.85
CA ASN A 639 -26.50 -8.46 3.48
C ASN A 639 -25.71 -9.79 3.41
N ALA A 640 -24.82 -10.04 4.38
CA ALA A 640 -24.07 -11.30 4.45
C ALA A 640 -25.00 -12.52 4.45
N THR A 641 -26.11 -12.44 5.21
CA THR A 641 -27.10 -13.53 5.26
C THR A 641 -27.82 -13.69 3.91
N ALA A 642 -28.22 -12.58 3.30
CA ALA A 642 -28.92 -12.60 1.99
C ALA A 642 -28.02 -13.20 0.89
N TYR A 643 -26.76 -12.77 0.82
CA TYR A 643 -25.79 -13.32 -0.13
C TYR A 643 -25.47 -14.79 0.16
N LEU A 644 -25.36 -15.18 1.43
CA LEU A 644 -25.16 -16.60 1.78
C LEU A 644 -26.35 -17.46 1.37
N ASP A 645 -27.58 -16.99 1.57
CA ASP A 645 -28.80 -17.75 1.19
C ASP A 645 -28.86 -17.91 -0.35
N ALA A 646 -28.47 -16.87 -1.12
CA ALA A 646 -28.34 -16.97 -2.57
C ALA A 646 -27.26 -17.99 -2.96
N ALA A 647 -26.08 -17.90 -2.35
CA ALA A 647 -24.97 -18.84 -2.58
C ALA A 647 -25.39 -20.29 -2.29
N ILE A 648 -26.10 -20.53 -1.19
CA ILE A 648 -26.59 -21.88 -0.81
C ILE A 648 -27.51 -22.43 -1.90
N ALA A 649 -28.41 -21.59 -2.42
CA ALA A 649 -29.33 -22.00 -3.49
C ALA A 649 -28.59 -22.36 -4.80
N GLU A 650 -27.53 -21.62 -5.11
CA GLU A 650 -26.68 -21.85 -6.27
C GLU A 650 -25.80 -23.10 -6.09
N LEU A 651 -25.11 -23.20 -4.96
CA LEU A 651 -24.25 -24.35 -4.63
C LEU A 651 -25.01 -25.68 -4.61
N ALA A 652 -26.27 -25.67 -4.18
CA ALA A 652 -27.11 -26.85 -4.22
C ALA A 652 -27.33 -27.37 -5.65
N GLN A 653 -27.29 -26.48 -6.68
CA GLN A 653 -27.45 -26.88 -8.09
C GLN A 653 -26.25 -27.68 -8.60
N VAL A 654 -25.07 -27.44 -8.01
CA VAL A 654 -23.82 -28.16 -8.36
C VAL A 654 -23.50 -29.26 -7.31
N GLY A 655 -24.47 -29.56 -6.44
CA GLY A 655 -24.39 -30.71 -5.52
C GLY A 655 -23.71 -30.42 -4.18
N VAL A 656 -23.47 -29.16 -3.83
CA VAL A 656 -22.87 -28.75 -2.54
C VAL A 656 -23.97 -28.26 -1.60
N GLU A 657 -24.30 -29.08 -0.60
CA GLU A 657 -25.27 -28.73 0.46
C GLU A 657 -24.57 -28.01 1.60
N VAL A 658 -25.08 -26.87 2.07
CA VAL A 658 -24.50 -26.06 3.15
C VAL A 658 -25.53 -25.85 4.26
N SER A 659 -25.17 -26.20 5.50
CA SER A 659 -26.02 -26.01 6.70
C SER A 659 -25.14 -25.95 7.95
N GLU A 660 -25.72 -25.72 9.12
CA GLU A 660 -25.00 -25.77 10.40
C GLU A 660 -24.43 -27.17 10.70
N GLU A 661 -25.12 -28.25 10.23
CA GLU A 661 -24.63 -29.62 10.39
C GLU A 661 -23.61 -30.02 9.32
N ASN A 662 -23.54 -29.25 8.22
CA ASN A 662 -22.66 -29.54 7.09
C ASN A 662 -22.07 -28.21 6.59
N PRO A 663 -21.22 -27.53 7.41
CA PRO A 663 -20.70 -26.21 7.06
C PRO A 663 -19.62 -26.27 5.97
N ILE A 664 -19.28 -25.11 5.41
CA ILE A 664 -18.06 -24.93 4.62
C ILE A 664 -16.92 -24.56 5.59
N TYR A 665 -15.76 -25.19 5.43
CA TYR A 665 -14.58 -24.94 6.26
C TYR A 665 -13.61 -24.03 5.50
N ILE A 666 -13.21 -22.91 6.13
CA ILE A 666 -12.32 -21.90 5.55
C ILE A 666 -11.02 -21.84 6.38
N ASP A 667 -9.91 -22.22 5.82
CA ASP A 667 -8.59 -22.11 6.47
C ASP A 667 -8.07 -20.69 6.34
N ILE A 668 -7.63 -20.09 7.47
CA ILE A 668 -6.89 -18.82 7.47
C ILE A 668 -5.57 -18.99 8.21
N PRO A 669 -4.49 -18.28 7.80
CA PRO A 669 -3.23 -18.31 8.55
C PRO A 669 -3.38 -17.61 9.90
N CYS A 670 -2.78 -18.16 10.94
CA CYS A 670 -2.82 -17.63 12.31
C CYS A 670 -1.42 -17.65 12.94
N GLY A 671 -0.82 -16.49 13.16
CA GLY A 671 0.49 -16.38 13.81
C GLY A 671 0.36 -16.47 15.31
N SER A 672 0.47 -17.68 15.87
CA SER A 672 0.37 -17.91 17.33
C SER A 672 1.62 -17.47 18.10
N PHE A 673 2.69 -17.10 17.39
CA PHE A 673 3.93 -16.56 17.97
C PHE A 673 3.76 -15.17 18.62
N ALA A 674 2.70 -14.43 18.26
CA ALA A 674 2.44 -13.11 18.83
C ALA A 674 0.93 -12.83 18.95
N GLU A 675 0.54 -12.21 20.08
CA GLU A 675 -0.86 -11.88 20.39
C GLU A 675 -1.54 -11.05 19.30
N TYR A 676 -0.81 -10.14 18.68
CA TYR A 676 -1.30 -9.29 17.61
C TYR A 676 -1.94 -10.13 16.48
N TYR A 677 -1.20 -11.10 15.94
CA TYR A 677 -1.69 -11.94 14.83
C TYR A 677 -2.82 -12.88 15.28
N ALA A 678 -2.65 -13.47 16.48
CA ALA A 678 -3.66 -14.38 17.03
C ALA A 678 -5.00 -13.68 17.30
N ASN A 679 -4.95 -12.44 17.85
CA ASN A 679 -6.17 -11.66 18.14
C ASN A 679 -6.90 -11.28 16.84
N ARG A 680 -6.18 -10.85 15.81
CA ARG A 680 -6.76 -10.51 14.50
C ARG A 680 -7.42 -11.73 13.85
N ALA A 681 -6.74 -12.87 13.82
CA ALA A 681 -7.29 -14.12 13.27
C ALA A 681 -8.56 -14.56 14.02
N ASN A 682 -8.55 -14.43 15.35
CA ASN A 682 -9.71 -14.75 16.19
C ASN A 682 -10.87 -13.76 15.97
N ALA A 683 -10.60 -12.47 15.79
CA ALA A 683 -11.65 -11.46 15.49
C ALA A 683 -12.35 -11.79 14.16
N TYR A 684 -11.58 -12.12 13.12
CA TYR A 684 -12.13 -12.56 11.83
C TYR A 684 -13.00 -13.81 12.01
N LYS A 685 -12.45 -14.87 12.62
CA LYS A 685 -13.16 -16.12 12.89
C LYS A 685 -14.51 -15.88 13.60
N GLN A 686 -14.47 -15.13 14.69
CA GLN A 686 -15.67 -14.87 15.50
C GLN A 686 -16.74 -14.10 14.72
N SER A 687 -16.34 -13.08 13.96
CA SER A 687 -17.30 -12.29 13.19
C SER A 687 -17.95 -13.10 12.07
N VAL A 688 -17.15 -13.83 11.28
CA VAL A 688 -17.65 -14.63 10.14
C VAL A 688 -18.56 -15.75 10.62
N GLU A 689 -18.11 -16.57 11.59
CA GLU A 689 -18.92 -17.70 12.10
C GLU A 689 -20.25 -17.23 12.70
N LYS A 690 -20.22 -16.14 13.46
CA LYS A 690 -21.41 -15.56 14.09
C LYS A 690 -22.36 -14.99 13.05
N SER A 691 -21.86 -14.20 12.11
CA SER A 691 -22.66 -13.51 11.09
C SER A 691 -23.32 -14.49 10.12
N LEU A 692 -22.64 -15.58 9.80
CA LEU A 692 -23.15 -16.62 8.87
C LEU A 692 -23.82 -17.80 9.58
N GLY A 693 -24.12 -17.64 10.89
CA GLY A 693 -24.95 -18.60 11.64
C GLY A 693 -24.37 -20.01 11.71
N GLY A 694 -23.04 -20.15 11.74
CA GLY A 694 -22.35 -21.43 11.82
C GLY A 694 -22.38 -22.28 10.54
N LYS A 695 -22.89 -21.73 9.43
CA LYS A 695 -22.87 -22.41 8.12
C LYS A 695 -21.48 -22.32 7.46
N VAL A 696 -20.61 -21.44 7.97
CA VAL A 696 -19.19 -21.34 7.61
C VAL A 696 -18.40 -21.43 8.91
N ILE A 697 -17.36 -22.26 8.92
CA ILE A 697 -16.45 -22.46 10.06
C ILE A 697 -15.05 -22.06 9.63
N VAL A 698 -14.44 -21.16 10.37
CA VAL A 698 -13.07 -20.70 10.09
C VAL A 698 -12.07 -21.52 10.90
N ASN A 699 -11.19 -22.22 10.22
CA ASN A 699 -10.08 -22.98 10.81
C ASN A 699 -8.85 -22.08 10.91
N LEU A 700 -8.26 -22.01 12.07
CA LEU A 700 -6.99 -21.31 12.28
C LEU A 700 -5.84 -22.28 11.97
N VAL A 701 -5.11 -22.03 10.88
CA VAL A 701 -3.89 -22.78 10.55
C VAL A 701 -2.76 -22.10 11.31
N GLU A 702 -2.38 -22.71 12.43
CA GLU A 702 -1.46 -22.08 13.40
C GLU A 702 0.00 -22.19 12.99
N PHE A 703 0.74 -21.09 13.19
CA PHE A 703 2.17 -20.98 12.99
C PHE A 703 2.80 -20.42 14.27
N ASP A 704 3.77 -21.15 14.84
CA ASP A 704 4.49 -20.74 16.04
C ASP A 704 5.79 -19.97 15.75
N ASP A 705 6.04 -19.66 14.47
CA ASP A 705 7.21 -18.94 13.97
C ASP A 705 6.79 -17.96 12.88
N GLN A 706 7.32 -16.73 12.96
CA GLN A 706 6.97 -15.64 12.03
C GLN A 706 7.39 -15.95 10.59
N THR A 707 8.56 -16.55 10.41
CA THR A 707 9.06 -16.91 9.07
C THR A 707 8.13 -17.93 8.41
N ALA A 708 7.77 -18.99 9.14
CA ALA A 708 6.83 -20.00 8.65
C ALA A 708 5.46 -19.38 8.33
N TYR A 709 4.98 -18.46 9.17
CA TYR A 709 3.72 -17.75 8.94
C TYR A 709 3.76 -16.96 7.62
N THR A 710 4.84 -16.23 7.36
CA THR A 710 4.95 -15.43 6.13
C THR A 710 5.08 -16.31 4.88
N TYR A 711 5.61 -17.53 5.00
CA TYR A 711 5.64 -18.50 3.89
C TYR A 711 4.27 -19.07 3.53
N SER A 712 3.24 -18.81 4.32
CA SER A 712 1.87 -19.26 3.98
C SER A 712 1.17 -18.32 2.99
N TYR A 713 1.56 -17.02 2.92
CA TYR A 713 0.84 -16.03 2.11
C TYR A 713 1.72 -14.95 1.48
N TYR A 714 2.80 -14.53 2.13
CA TYR A 714 3.57 -13.34 1.73
C TYR A 714 4.84 -13.70 0.95
N ARG A 715 5.61 -14.65 1.48
CA ARG A 715 6.87 -15.11 0.87
C ARG A 715 6.65 -16.18 -0.21
N ILE A 716 5.52 -16.09 -0.90
CA ILE A 716 5.19 -16.96 -2.03
C ILE A 716 5.63 -16.28 -3.33
N SER A 717 6.14 -17.06 -4.26
CA SER A 717 6.53 -16.57 -5.59
C SER A 717 5.37 -16.68 -6.59
N THR A 718 4.51 -17.67 -6.38
CA THR A 718 3.37 -17.96 -7.28
C THR A 718 2.14 -18.35 -6.43
N GLY A 719 0.97 -18.20 -6.98
CA GLY A 719 -0.29 -18.53 -6.30
C GLY A 719 -0.41 -19.97 -5.86
N ASN A 720 0.28 -20.91 -6.52
CA ASN A 720 0.22 -22.34 -6.13
C ASN A 720 0.92 -22.64 -4.80
N GLU A 721 1.71 -21.72 -4.29
CA GLU A 721 2.40 -21.83 -2.99
C GLU A 721 1.52 -21.33 -1.83
N ALA A 722 0.44 -20.60 -2.12
CA ALA A 722 -0.44 -19.97 -1.13
C ALA A 722 -1.20 -21.02 -0.30
N ASN A 723 -1.00 -21.01 1.01
CA ASN A 723 -1.55 -22.02 1.93
C ASN A 723 -2.69 -21.43 2.79
N PHE A 724 -3.77 -21.02 2.15
CA PHE A 724 -4.98 -20.51 2.81
C PHE A 724 -6.17 -20.58 1.84
N ASP A 725 -7.37 -20.56 2.39
CA ASP A 725 -8.63 -20.31 1.67
C ASP A 725 -8.97 -18.82 1.69
N ALA A 726 -8.70 -18.17 2.83
CA ALA A 726 -8.78 -16.70 2.97
C ALA A 726 -7.65 -16.19 3.85
N ALA A 727 -7.19 -14.95 3.60
CA ALA A 727 -6.11 -14.33 4.36
C ALA A 727 -6.49 -12.87 4.70
N PRO A 728 -7.22 -12.64 5.81
CA PRO A 728 -7.77 -11.33 6.12
C PRO A 728 -6.71 -10.32 6.58
N GLY A 729 -6.58 -9.18 5.89
CA GLY A 729 -5.72 -8.06 6.26
C GLY A 729 -4.24 -8.40 6.31
N THR A 730 -3.76 -9.26 5.42
CA THR A 730 -2.39 -9.81 5.48
C THR A 730 -1.39 -9.09 4.60
N SER A 731 -1.75 -8.74 3.38
CA SER A 731 -0.87 -8.05 2.44
C SER A 731 -1.67 -7.00 1.68
N GLY A 732 -0.98 -6.08 1.04
CA GLY A 732 -1.63 -4.98 0.33
C GLY A 732 -0.68 -4.30 -0.63
N TRP A 733 -1.06 -3.12 -1.07
CA TRP A 733 -0.30 -2.35 -2.04
C TRP A 733 -0.25 -0.88 -1.63
N GLY A 734 0.92 -0.27 -1.80
CA GLY A 734 1.11 1.18 -1.71
C GLY A 734 1.41 1.70 -3.12
N PRO A 735 0.95 2.90 -3.47
CA PRO A 735 1.04 3.36 -4.86
C PRO A 735 2.46 3.81 -5.24
N ASP A 736 2.92 3.38 -6.40
CA ASP A 736 4.22 3.76 -6.96
C ASP A 736 4.17 5.13 -7.65
N TYR A 737 2.99 5.47 -8.22
CA TYR A 737 2.81 6.67 -9.05
C TYR A 737 1.36 7.19 -8.96
N GLY A 738 1.13 8.39 -9.45
CA GLY A 738 -0.11 9.14 -9.27
C GLY A 738 -1.24 8.83 -10.26
N ASP A 739 -1.56 7.55 -10.48
CA ASP A 739 -2.68 7.10 -11.30
C ASP A 739 -3.26 5.84 -10.68
N ALA A 740 -4.58 5.68 -10.67
CA ALA A 740 -5.26 4.50 -10.09
C ALA A 740 -4.76 3.18 -10.69
N GLN A 741 -4.20 3.21 -11.88
CA GLN A 741 -3.57 2.05 -12.51
C GLN A 741 -2.54 1.39 -11.57
N THR A 742 -1.79 2.16 -10.77
CA THR A 742 -0.76 1.62 -9.85
C THR A 742 -1.30 0.54 -8.88
N TYR A 743 -2.60 0.59 -8.58
CA TYR A 743 -3.27 -0.46 -7.79
C TYR A 743 -3.86 -1.54 -8.70
N LEU A 744 -4.60 -1.11 -9.73
CA LEU A 744 -5.42 -2.02 -10.54
C LEU A 744 -4.58 -2.95 -11.42
N ASP A 745 -3.40 -2.51 -11.87
CA ASP A 745 -2.48 -3.34 -12.65
C ASP A 745 -1.97 -4.54 -11.85
N THR A 746 -1.93 -4.44 -10.52
CA THR A 746 -1.51 -5.57 -9.66
C THR A 746 -2.48 -6.76 -9.73
N ILE A 747 -3.71 -6.53 -10.25
CA ILE A 747 -4.77 -7.54 -10.36
C ILE A 747 -5.09 -7.89 -11.83
N GLN A 748 -4.48 -7.21 -12.82
CA GLN A 748 -4.65 -7.64 -14.23
C GLN A 748 -4.05 -9.04 -14.44
N PRO A 749 -4.28 -9.71 -15.58
CA PRO A 749 -3.67 -11.04 -15.81
C PRO A 749 -2.16 -11.00 -15.59
N TYR A 750 -1.65 -11.90 -14.75
CA TYR A 750 -0.23 -11.98 -14.33
C TYR A 750 0.22 -10.80 -13.44
N GLY A 751 -0.70 -9.95 -12.97
CA GLY A 751 -0.38 -8.86 -12.04
C GLY A 751 0.18 -9.39 -10.71
N TYR A 752 1.03 -8.59 -10.07
CA TYR A 752 1.85 -9.00 -8.91
C TYR A 752 1.02 -9.58 -7.76
N MET A 753 -0.19 -9.04 -7.52
CA MET A 753 -1.03 -9.47 -6.40
C MET A 753 -1.93 -10.68 -6.73
N CYS A 754 -1.97 -11.13 -7.99
CA CYS A 754 -2.76 -12.32 -8.38
C CYS A 754 -2.35 -13.58 -7.61
N LYS A 755 -1.09 -13.68 -7.19
CA LYS A 755 -0.62 -14.80 -6.34
C LYS A 755 -1.39 -14.88 -5.02
N ASN A 756 -1.89 -13.75 -4.48
CA ASN A 756 -2.67 -13.74 -3.23
C ASN A 756 -4.10 -14.28 -3.41
N ILE A 757 -4.57 -14.37 -4.64
CA ILE A 757 -5.86 -15.00 -4.94
C ILE A 757 -5.68 -16.40 -5.54
N GLY A 758 -4.45 -16.94 -5.47
CA GLY A 758 -4.12 -18.30 -5.91
C GLY A 758 -3.91 -18.43 -7.41
N LEU A 759 -3.61 -17.33 -8.12
CA LEU A 759 -3.42 -17.33 -9.57
C LEU A 759 -1.94 -17.00 -9.91
N TYR A 760 -1.46 -17.64 -11.02
CA TYR A 760 -0.11 -17.40 -11.60
C TYR A 760 1.10 -17.62 -10.68
#